data_775fc9b07e5a63bc44921a8b9f5f07ec
#
_entry.id   775fc9b07e5a63bc44921a8b9f5f07ec
#
_cell.length_a   1.000
_cell.length_b   1.000
_cell.length_c   1.000
_cell.angle_alpha   90.00
_cell.angle_beta   90.00
_cell.angle_gamma   90.00
#
_symmetry.space_group_name_H-M   'P 1'
#
loop_
_entity.id
_entity.type
_entity.pdbx_description
1 polymer ?
#
loop_
_entity_poly.entity_id
_entity_poly.type
_entity_poly.pdbx_seq_one_letter_code
_entity_poly.pdbx_strand_id
1 'polypeptide(L)'
;MRPLLFIAATTVALTTATPTPIHKRSTTDPGQISGKTFDFVIVGGGTAGLALAARLAEWKNTTIAVIEAGTDGTEFADQITIPGMSYIHGVSGTTHDWAYTTTAQASAANATRVWPRGKGLGGSSATNGGFWCRGSAPEYDAWNALQNGAANAEDWGWEKMQASMKKAETFTPMAEANAALLSVTHDSNAHGTTGPIQSSYSSYQYSHLATWVPTMVNMGLPHTLDPASGDNIGVSFVPSTINPHNGSRSDANFGYIAPYFGTNLVILTGFQVTKINWNSTTSGAAVAGGVSFAANAGGTVYQVNAAKEVILSGGTIGSPQILQVSGVGPKSLLSAHGIQTVVDLPGVGQNLQEHLSASLYMQATDNDTWAALKFDQGLWDEQLAIWRKDGTGMWTYWNEATAYPATTHMMGTDASVWASSINTDSALSISAAASSMDSTVQAGVKAQYSILSGWAAHSKIGQIEMIFNMFGSAASMIGIQLCLQHPFSRGYVNIKSASIFDYPEINPNYLSVSYDLDLMRTAFKYTRKTIATAPMSEMIKTETTPGMPATDDAINGYIASSSGTEYHPIGTNSMLPLERGGVVDTRLIVYGTKNLRVVDVSIAPLHVSAHTMATTYGIAERAADIIKAKYFAVGSSSSSPNSPSSSGGAGSGSGSSNTNNTTNSSSSLSTGTKIAIGAGSAVGAIALIALLVLLRRRGNKRQQNAAFAASTKEEWYPTQPHAPFMAGTGKRNSAFSVDSMATATHPDNEQHVKYDQHYYPPSPMHSDNRSLGSGSEATFHDHPHSQYGAIHADLSTPEVAALHPSHPPSSPGPGSPNFSPSQRYTDLPPQHQYHDQPRH
;
A
#
# COMPACT_ATOMS: atom_id res chain seq x y z
N MET A 1 -29.63 -63.01 -33.26
CA MET A 1 -28.48 -62.12 -33.28
C MET A 1 -28.90 -60.71 -32.81
N ARG A 2 -28.56 -60.31 -31.58
CA ARG A 2 -28.77 -58.97 -31.05
C ARG A 2 -27.43 -58.25 -31.05
N PRO A 3 -27.31 -57.01 -31.53
CA PRO A 3 -26.07 -56.26 -31.41
C PRO A 3 -25.95 -55.64 -30.01
N LEU A 4 -24.80 -55.87 -29.38
CA LEU A 4 -24.34 -55.21 -28.14
C LEU A 4 -23.89 -53.81 -28.50
N LEU A 5 -24.56 -52.83 -27.88
CA LEU A 5 -24.18 -51.42 -27.91
C LEU A 5 -23.11 -51.18 -26.81
N PHE A 6 -21.89 -50.93 -27.21
CA PHE A 6 -20.83 -50.45 -26.30
C PHE A 6 -21.05 -48.96 -26.02
N ILE A 7 -21.44 -48.61 -24.80
CA ILE A 7 -21.40 -47.22 -24.31
C ILE A 7 -20.04 -47.00 -23.72
N ALA A 8 -19.23 -46.20 -24.39
CA ALA A 8 -17.97 -45.71 -23.85
C ALA A 8 -18.28 -44.64 -22.79
N ALA A 9 -18.09 -44.96 -21.54
CA ALA A 9 -18.15 -44.02 -20.44
C ALA A 9 -16.86 -43.15 -20.46
N THR A 10 -16.98 -41.90 -20.92
CA THR A 10 -15.93 -40.89 -20.77
C THR A 10 -15.93 -40.43 -19.30
N THR A 11 -15.01 -40.95 -18.52
CA THR A 11 -14.68 -40.43 -17.20
C THR A 11 -14.03 -39.06 -17.37
N VAL A 12 -14.77 -37.99 -17.08
CA VAL A 12 -14.20 -36.68 -16.86
C VAL A 12 -13.47 -36.76 -15.53
N ALA A 13 -12.16 -36.83 -15.59
CA ALA A 13 -11.32 -36.69 -14.41
C ALA A 13 -11.48 -35.27 -13.90
N LEU A 14 -12.13 -35.11 -12.74
CA LEU A 14 -12.01 -33.90 -11.95
C LEU A 14 -10.55 -33.80 -11.49
N THR A 15 -9.76 -33.00 -12.17
CA THR A 15 -8.46 -32.60 -11.67
C THR A 15 -8.70 -31.76 -10.42
N THR A 16 -8.35 -32.27 -9.26
CA THR A 16 -8.17 -31.50 -8.03
C THR A 16 -7.21 -30.38 -8.38
N ALA A 17 -7.64 -29.14 -8.19
CA ALA A 17 -6.79 -27.97 -8.37
C ALA A 17 -5.70 -27.98 -7.30
N THR A 18 -4.61 -28.68 -7.55
CA THR A 18 -3.36 -28.43 -6.84
C THR A 18 -2.95 -26.99 -7.14
N PRO A 19 -2.46 -26.21 -6.16
CA PRO A 19 -1.89 -24.91 -6.42
C PRO A 19 -0.90 -25.03 -7.56
N THR A 20 -1.09 -24.23 -8.60
CA THR A 20 -0.19 -24.26 -9.77
C THR A 20 1.21 -24.01 -9.27
N PRO A 21 2.20 -24.87 -9.54
CA PRO A 21 3.57 -24.65 -9.11
C PRO A 21 4.01 -23.28 -9.61
N ILE A 22 4.67 -22.51 -8.73
CA ILE A 22 5.32 -21.25 -9.10
C ILE A 22 6.18 -21.56 -10.32
N HIS A 23 5.73 -21.15 -11.50
CA HIS A 23 6.46 -21.42 -12.74
C HIS A 23 7.81 -20.71 -12.64
N LYS A 24 8.90 -21.47 -12.74
CA LYS A 24 10.28 -20.97 -12.77
C LYS A 24 10.49 -20.10 -14.02
N ARG A 25 10.05 -18.83 -13.94
CA ARG A 25 10.35 -17.81 -14.93
C ARG A 25 11.50 -16.92 -14.53
N SER A 26 11.97 -17.08 -13.30
CA SER A 26 13.16 -16.45 -12.77
C SER A 26 14.37 -17.38 -12.91
N THR A 27 15.53 -16.79 -12.95
CA THR A 27 16.83 -17.47 -12.92
C THR A 27 17.68 -16.86 -11.82
N THR A 28 18.52 -17.67 -11.22
CA THR A 28 19.59 -17.23 -10.32
C THR A 28 20.95 -17.21 -11.01
N ASP A 29 21.00 -17.55 -12.32
CA ASP A 29 22.22 -17.52 -13.12
C ASP A 29 22.43 -16.11 -13.71
N PRO A 30 23.42 -15.34 -13.19
CA PRO A 30 23.72 -14.01 -13.71
C PRO A 30 24.20 -14.03 -15.17
N GLY A 31 24.70 -15.15 -15.69
CA GLY A 31 25.11 -15.31 -17.09
C GLY A 31 23.95 -15.15 -18.09
N GLN A 32 22.70 -15.25 -17.63
CA GLN A 32 21.55 -15.00 -18.49
C GLN A 32 21.44 -13.52 -18.90
N ILE A 33 21.96 -12.57 -18.12
CA ILE A 33 21.90 -11.13 -18.43
C ILE A 33 23.28 -10.44 -18.44
N SER A 34 24.28 -10.97 -17.73
CA SER A 34 25.59 -10.37 -17.61
C SER A 34 26.29 -10.20 -18.96
N GLY A 35 26.80 -8.99 -19.21
CA GLY A 35 27.49 -8.62 -20.46
C GLY A 35 26.55 -8.47 -21.67
N LYS A 36 25.25 -8.73 -21.52
CA LYS A 36 24.27 -8.62 -22.61
C LYS A 36 23.64 -7.22 -22.66
N THR A 37 22.99 -6.94 -23.78
CA THR A 37 22.24 -5.70 -23.99
C THR A 37 20.76 -6.04 -24.14
N PHE A 38 19.89 -5.38 -23.37
CA PHE A 38 18.44 -5.44 -23.45
C PHE A 38 17.88 -4.08 -23.86
N ASP A 39 16.71 -4.05 -24.44
CA ASP A 39 16.04 -2.78 -24.73
C ASP A 39 15.73 -2.02 -23.44
N PHE A 40 15.17 -2.72 -22.46
CA PHE A 40 14.84 -2.17 -21.15
C PHE A 40 15.49 -3.02 -20.05
N VAL A 41 16.09 -2.31 -19.08
CA VAL A 41 16.57 -2.92 -17.83
C VAL A 41 15.76 -2.33 -16.68
N ILE A 42 14.98 -3.19 -16.01
CA ILE A 42 14.09 -2.84 -14.90
C ILE A 42 14.75 -3.27 -13.60
N VAL A 43 14.88 -2.36 -12.66
CA VAL A 43 15.52 -2.57 -11.36
C VAL A 43 14.45 -2.72 -10.28
N GLY A 44 14.27 -3.94 -9.79
CA GLY A 44 13.23 -4.34 -8.84
C GLY A 44 12.10 -5.15 -9.48
N GLY A 45 11.90 -6.37 -9.00
CA GLY A 45 10.83 -7.30 -9.38
C GLY A 45 9.62 -7.20 -8.45
N GLY A 46 9.33 -6.01 -7.92
CA GLY A 46 8.19 -5.74 -7.04
C GLY A 46 6.89 -5.46 -7.79
N THR A 47 5.91 -4.90 -7.07
CA THR A 47 4.55 -4.60 -7.54
C THR A 47 4.54 -3.87 -8.89
N ALA A 48 5.25 -2.74 -9.00
CA ALA A 48 5.29 -1.95 -10.23
C ALA A 48 6.20 -2.57 -11.30
N GLY A 49 7.38 -3.07 -10.89
CA GLY A 49 8.39 -3.54 -11.83
C GLY A 49 7.93 -4.75 -12.64
N LEU A 50 7.26 -5.73 -12.02
CA LEU A 50 6.72 -6.90 -12.72
C LEU A 50 5.53 -6.54 -13.61
N ALA A 51 4.64 -5.65 -13.16
CA ALA A 51 3.54 -5.16 -13.97
C ALA A 51 4.06 -4.45 -15.23
N LEU A 52 5.01 -3.53 -15.07
CA LEU A 52 5.65 -2.85 -16.18
C LEU A 52 6.37 -3.81 -17.12
N ALA A 53 7.15 -4.76 -16.57
CA ALA A 53 7.89 -5.75 -17.36
C ALA A 53 6.96 -6.58 -18.24
N ALA A 54 5.86 -7.08 -17.69
CA ALA A 54 4.86 -7.85 -18.42
C ALA A 54 4.24 -7.02 -19.55
N ARG A 55 3.86 -5.76 -19.27
CA ARG A 55 3.27 -4.87 -20.27
C ARG A 55 4.23 -4.50 -21.41
N LEU A 56 5.50 -4.28 -21.11
CA LEU A 56 6.53 -4.03 -22.13
C LEU A 56 6.83 -5.31 -22.94
N ALA A 57 6.76 -6.47 -22.31
CA ALA A 57 7.01 -7.75 -22.97
C ALA A 57 5.91 -8.20 -23.95
N GLU A 58 4.72 -7.57 -23.93
CA GLU A 58 3.68 -7.76 -24.96
C GLU A 58 4.21 -7.48 -26.37
N TRP A 59 5.24 -6.63 -26.50
CA TRP A 59 5.94 -6.42 -27.77
C TRP A 59 7.05 -7.44 -27.98
N LYS A 60 6.77 -8.43 -28.78
CA LYS A 60 7.66 -9.58 -29.02
C LYS A 60 9.07 -9.21 -29.51
N ASN A 61 9.22 -8.06 -30.16
CA ASN A 61 10.52 -7.56 -30.66
C ASN A 61 11.28 -6.71 -29.64
N THR A 62 10.84 -6.68 -28.40
CA THR A 62 11.48 -5.93 -27.32
C THR A 62 12.09 -6.90 -26.31
N THR A 63 13.31 -6.65 -25.89
CA THR A 63 14.02 -7.47 -24.90
C THR A 63 14.07 -6.77 -23.56
N ILE A 64 13.75 -7.50 -22.49
CA ILE A 64 13.61 -6.94 -21.15
C ILE A 64 14.38 -7.79 -20.13
N ALA A 65 15.20 -7.15 -19.30
CA ALA A 65 15.79 -7.75 -18.11
C ALA A 65 15.19 -7.11 -16.86
N VAL A 66 14.79 -7.94 -15.88
CA VAL A 66 14.41 -7.53 -14.53
C VAL A 66 15.45 -8.07 -13.57
N ILE A 67 15.90 -7.25 -12.60
CA ILE A 67 16.84 -7.66 -11.56
C ILE A 67 16.16 -7.45 -10.21
N GLU A 68 15.98 -8.54 -9.45
CA GLU A 68 15.35 -8.57 -8.13
C GLU A 68 16.35 -9.02 -7.07
N ALA A 69 16.41 -8.29 -5.95
CA ALA A 69 17.34 -8.54 -4.86
C ALA A 69 16.99 -9.80 -4.05
N GLY A 70 15.70 -10.10 -3.90
CA GLY A 70 15.23 -11.27 -3.19
C GLY A 70 15.06 -12.50 -4.08
N THR A 71 14.46 -13.54 -3.52
CA THR A 71 14.19 -14.82 -4.20
C THR A 71 12.84 -14.81 -4.93
N ASP A 72 12.47 -15.94 -5.52
CA ASP A 72 11.16 -16.10 -6.15
C ASP A 72 10.03 -16.40 -5.13
N GLY A 73 10.34 -16.52 -3.84
CA GLY A 73 9.37 -16.72 -2.76
C GLY A 73 8.93 -18.17 -2.57
N THR A 74 9.51 -19.13 -3.30
CA THR A 74 9.10 -20.55 -3.22
C THR A 74 9.24 -21.10 -1.81
N GLU A 75 10.25 -20.68 -1.04
CA GLU A 75 10.46 -21.08 0.35
C GLU A 75 9.38 -20.57 1.33
N PHE A 76 8.60 -19.57 0.93
CA PHE A 76 7.52 -18.97 1.72
C PHE A 76 6.15 -19.13 1.02
N ALA A 77 5.97 -20.20 0.26
CA ALA A 77 4.79 -20.37 -0.59
C ALA A 77 3.47 -20.26 0.18
N ASP A 78 3.33 -20.91 1.34
CA ASP A 78 2.11 -20.83 2.16
C ASP A 78 1.89 -19.41 2.70
N GLN A 79 2.92 -18.75 3.24
CA GLN A 79 2.85 -17.41 3.81
C GLN A 79 2.49 -16.34 2.77
N ILE A 80 2.91 -16.56 1.52
CA ILE A 80 2.61 -15.66 0.40
C ILE A 80 1.23 -15.97 -0.18
N THR A 81 0.94 -17.24 -0.40
CA THR A 81 -0.23 -17.67 -1.19
C THR A 81 -1.52 -17.66 -0.37
N ILE A 82 -1.47 -18.04 0.91
CA ILE A 82 -2.64 -18.13 1.79
C ILE A 82 -2.91 -16.76 2.40
N PRO A 83 -4.06 -16.11 2.08
CA PRO A 83 -4.33 -14.73 2.50
C PRO A 83 -4.14 -14.52 4.01
N GLY A 84 -4.78 -15.32 4.84
CA GLY A 84 -4.74 -15.20 6.30
C GLY A 84 -3.36 -15.39 6.90
N MET A 85 -2.44 -16.10 6.24
CA MET A 85 -1.08 -16.30 6.73
C MET A 85 -0.28 -15.01 6.81
N SER A 86 -0.56 -14.02 5.95
CA SER A 86 0.18 -12.75 5.91
C SER A 86 0.18 -11.98 7.23
N TYR A 87 -0.89 -12.11 8.03
CA TYR A 87 -1.01 -11.48 9.36
C TYR A 87 -0.61 -12.42 10.51
N ILE A 88 -0.94 -13.70 10.39
CA ILE A 88 -0.79 -14.64 11.50
C ILE A 88 0.63 -15.23 11.51
N HIS A 89 1.18 -15.51 10.35
CA HIS A 89 2.49 -16.14 10.18
C HIS A 89 3.17 -15.65 8.89
N GLY A 90 3.24 -14.32 8.71
CA GLY A 90 3.78 -13.70 7.50
C GLY A 90 5.30 -13.81 7.38
N VAL A 91 5.82 -13.18 6.34
CA VAL A 91 7.26 -13.21 5.99
C VAL A 91 8.07 -12.08 6.65
N SER A 92 7.47 -11.26 7.52
CA SER A 92 8.20 -10.18 8.20
C SER A 92 9.37 -10.73 9.02
N GLY A 93 10.54 -10.11 8.90
CA GLY A 93 11.78 -10.52 9.55
C GLY A 93 12.49 -11.74 8.94
N THR A 94 11.96 -12.30 7.83
CA THR A 94 12.61 -13.39 7.07
C THR A 94 13.49 -12.85 5.95
N THR A 95 14.11 -13.73 5.16
CA THR A 95 14.87 -13.36 3.95
C THR A 95 14.01 -12.74 2.85
N HIS A 96 12.69 -12.89 2.94
CA HIS A 96 11.70 -12.30 2.02
C HIS A 96 11.22 -10.91 2.47
N ASP A 97 11.86 -10.34 3.49
CA ASP A 97 11.64 -9.00 4.02
C ASP A 97 12.93 -8.19 3.99
N TRP A 98 12.85 -6.91 3.59
CA TRP A 98 13.96 -5.98 3.74
C TRP A 98 14.26 -5.65 5.21
N ALA A 99 13.30 -5.87 6.12
CA ALA A 99 13.40 -5.64 7.55
C ALA A 99 13.96 -4.25 7.90
N TYR A 100 13.52 -3.21 7.20
CA TYR A 100 13.93 -1.84 7.48
C TYR A 100 13.47 -1.38 8.86
N THR A 101 14.19 -0.41 9.41
CA THR A 101 13.80 0.33 10.63
C THR A 101 13.99 1.82 10.39
N THR A 102 13.11 2.61 11.03
CA THR A 102 13.25 4.07 11.00
C THR A 102 14.34 4.53 11.95
N THR A 103 14.77 5.79 11.79
CA THR A 103 15.45 6.52 12.87
C THR A 103 14.52 6.66 14.08
N ALA A 104 15.08 7.00 15.23
CA ALA A 104 14.29 7.35 16.41
C ALA A 104 13.40 8.57 16.11
N GLN A 105 12.11 8.45 16.37
CA GLN A 105 11.08 9.44 16.04
C GLN A 105 10.85 10.38 17.22
N ALA A 106 11.46 11.56 17.19
CA ALA A 106 11.47 12.50 18.32
C ALA A 106 10.06 12.84 18.83
N SER A 107 9.10 13.06 17.94
CA SER A 107 7.70 13.38 18.30
C SER A 107 6.84 12.14 18.54
N ALA A 108 7.38 10.93 18.34
CA ALA A 108 6.69 9.65 18.58
C ALA A 108 7.46 8.81 19.61
N ALA A 109 7.55 9.32 20.83
CA ALA A 109 8.20 8.71 22.00
C ALA A 109 9.69 8.41 21.81
N ASN A 110 10.38 9.06 20.88
CA ASN A 110 11.78 8.82 20.51
C ASN A 110 12.09 7.36 20.16
N ALA A 111 11.09 6.61 19.66
CA ALA A 111 11.23 5.20 19.35
C ALA A 111 11.50 4.97 17.86
N THR A 112 12.29 3.93 17.55
CA THR A 112 12.40 3.39 16.20
C THR A 112 11.14 2.59 15.85
N ARG A 113 10.83 2.44 14.56
CA ARG A 113 9.69 1.65 14.06
C ARG A 113 10.20 0.66 13.03
N VAL A 114 9.70 -0.57 13.11
CA VAL A 114 9.97 -1.60 12.10
C VAL A 114 9.15 -1.29 10.85
N TRP A 115 9.81 -1.37 9.69
CA TRP A 115 9.23 -1.07 8.37
C TRP A 115 9.44 -2.24 7.40
N PRO A 116 8.72 -3.34 7.52
CA PRO A 116 8.85 -4.47 6.61
C PRO A 116 8.45 -4.07 5.18
N ARG A 117 9.22 -4.53 4.22
CA ARG A 117 8.97 -4.39 2.78
C ARG A 117 9.32 -5.69 2.08
N GLY A 118 8.47 -6.13 1.17
CA GLY A 118 8.73 -7.37 0.43
C GLY A 118 10.04 -7.33 -0.34
N LYS A 119 10.88 -8.37 -0.17
CA LYS A 119 12.16 -8.60 -0.83
C LYS A 119 12.09 -9.91 -1.62
N GLY A 120 11.64 -9.82 -2.87
CA GLY A 120 11.42 -10.97 -3.74
C GLY A 120 10.43 -10.65 -4.85
N LEU A 121 10.13 -11.64 -5.69
CA LEU A 121 9.17 -11.46 -6.78
C LEU A 121 7.77 -11.14 -6.23
N GLY A 122 7.16 -10.12 -6.81
CA GLY A 122 5.93 -9.51 -6.30
C GLY A 122 6.18 -8.37 -5.32
N GLY A 123 7.36 -8.30 -4.69
CA GLY A 123 7.70 -7.27 -3.71
C GLY A 123 6.63 -7.15 -2.63
N SER A 124 6.24 -5.92 -2.28
CA SER A 124 5.24 -5.71 -1.23
C SER A 124 3.83 -6.20 -1.56
N SER A 125 3.48 -6.46 -2.85
CA SER A 125 2.19 -7.10 -3.18
C SER A 125 2.14 -8.59 -2.77
N ALA A 126 3.30 -9.25 -2.64
CA ALA A 126 3.40 -10.63 -2.15
C ALA A 126 3.33 -10.74 -0.63
N THR A 127 3.49 -9.62 0.12
CA THR A 127 3.63 -9.64 1.58
C THR A 127 2.59 -8.82 2.33
N ASN A 128 1.78 -8.03 1.63
CA ASN A 128 0.79 -7.13 2.22
C ASN A 128 -0.52 -7.83 2.63
N GLY A 129 -1.44 -7.05 3.23
CA GLY A 129 -2.78 -7.50 3.63
C GLY A 129 -3.83 -7.49 2.53
N GLY A 130 -3.45 -7.31 1.28
CA GLY A 130 -4.29 -7.55 0.12
C GLY A 130 -5.36 -6.51 -0.20
N PHE A 131 -5.51 -5.43 0.53
CA PHE A 131 -6.51 -4.39 0.26
C PHE A 131 -6.44 -3.86 -1.17
N TRP A 132 -7.59 -3.87 -1.86
CA TRP A 132 -7.73 -3.30 -3.20
C TRP A 132 -8.70 -2.12 -3.18
N CYS A 133 -8.21 -0.96 -2.85
CA CYS A 133 -8.99 0.28 -2.73
C CYS A 133 -8.35 1.43 -3.51
N ARG A 134 -9.10 2.49 -3.70
CA ARG A 134 -8.68 3.69 -4.42
C ARG A 134 -9.04 4.91 -3.61
N GLY A 135 -8.19 5.94 -3.70
CA GLY A 135 -8.45 7.25 -3.09
C GLY A 135 -9.57 8.01 -3.78
N SER A 136 -9.93 9.13 -3.19
CA SER A 136 -10.91 10.06 -3.76
C SER A 136 -10.39 10.72 -5.03
N ALA A 137 -11.28 11.01 -5.98
CA ALA A 137 -10.91 11.63 -7.25
C ALA A 137 -10.11 12.94 -7.10
N PRO A 138 -10.47 13.89 -6.20
CA PRO A 138 -9.71 15.12 -6.02
C PRO A 138 -8.25 14.91 -5.61
N GLU A 139 -7.91 13.77 -5.01
CA GLU A 139 -6.54 13.48 -4.56
C GLU A 139 -5.61 13.20 -5.73
N TYR A 140 -6.08 12.44 -6.74
CA TYR A 140 -5.33 12.23 -7.98
C TYR A 140 -5.33 13.49 -8.85
N ASP A 141 -6.43 14.25 -8.88
CA ASP A 141 -6.48 15.52 -9.62
C ASP A 141 -5.50 16.55 -9.06
N ALA A 142 -5.21 16.48 -7.76
CA ALA A 142 -4.17 17.28 -7.13
C ALA A 142 -2.75 16.99 -7.68
N TRP A 143 -2.48 15.76 -8.15
CA TRP A 143 -1.19 15.45 -8.79
C TRP A 143 -1.00 16.30 -10.06
N ASN A 144 -2.06 16.48 -10.86
CA ASN A 144 -2.03 17.39 -12.01
C ASN A 144 -1.89 18.87 -11.60
N ALA A 145 -2.63 19.29 -10.57
CA ALA A 145 -2.56 20.67 -10.06
C ALA A 145 -1.15 21.04 -9.58
N LEU A 146 -0.42 20.07 -9.00
CA LEU A 146 0.96 20.26 -8.57
C LEU A 146 1.95 20.44 -9.72
N GLN A 147 1.60 20.07 -10.97
CA GLN A 147 2.45 20.27 -12.16
C GLN A 147 2.46 21.73 -12.65
N ASN A 148 1.67 22.61 -12.04
CA ASN A 148 1.66 24.05 -12.31
C ASN A 148 1.46 24.43 -13.78
N GLY A 149 0.65 23.64 -14.51
CA GLY A 149 0.35 23.91 -15.93
C GLY A 149 1.53 23.66 -16.88
N ALA A 150 2.46 22.79 -16.52
CA ALA A 150 3.61 22.43 -17.37
C ALA A 150 3.13 22.04 -18.78
N ALA A 151 3.69 22.68 -19.81
CA ALA A 151 3.33 22.41 -21.20
C ALA A 151 3.65 20.96 -21.58
N ASN A 152 2.72 20.27 -22.24
CA ASN A 152 2.82 18.87 -22.65
C ASN A 152 3.00 17.88 -21.48
N ALA A 153 2.49 18.22 -20.29
CA ALA A 153 2.47 17.31 -19.17
C ALA A 153 1.55 16.11 -19.48
N GLU A 154 2.00 14.92 -19.10
CA GLU A 154 1.13 13.75 -19.09
C GLU A 154 0.08 13.91 -17.98
N ASP A 155 -1.13 13.46 -18.24
CA ASP A 155 -2.24 13.54 -17.30
C ASP A 155 -2.18 12.39 -16.27
N TRP A 156 -2.13 12.74 -14.98
CA TRP A 156 -2.11 11.84 -13.82
C TRP A 156 -3.34 12.02 -12.92
N GLY A 157 -4.37 12.75 -13.38
CA GLY A 157 -5.62 12.94 -12.67
C GLY A 157 -6.46 11.67 -12.58
N TRP A 158 -7.56 11.77 -11.85
CA TRP A 158 -8.43 10.65 -11.52
C TRP A 158 -8.83 9.81 -12.74
N GLU A 159 -9.29 10.46 -13.82
CA GLU A 159 -9.78 9.73 -14.98
C GLU A 159 -8.75 8.77 -15.57
N LYS A 160 -7.50 9.23 -15.71
CA LYS A 160 -6.39 8.42 -16.22
C LYS A 160 -5.92 7.38 -15.22
N MET A 161 -5.84 7.74 -13.96
CA MET A 161 -5.43 6.82 -12.90
C MET A 161 -6.48 5.73 -12.68
N GLN A 162 -7.77 6.07 -12.65
CA GLN A 162 -8.85 5.08 -12.58
C GLN A 162 -8.79 4.10 -13.75
N ALA A 163 -8.67 4.60 -14.98
CA ALA A 163 -8.57 3.75 -16.18
C ALA A 163 -7.38 2.80 -16.09
N SER A 164 -6.23 3.27 -15.58
CA SER A 164 -5.03 2.45 -15.41
C SER A 164 -5.19 1.42 -14.29
N MET A 165 -5.80 1.77 -13.16
CA MET A 165 -6.09 0.84 -12.06
C MET A 165 -7.11 -0.24 -12.51
N LYS A 166 -8.13 0.13 -13.27
CA LYS A 166 -9.09 -0.81 -13.88
C LYS A 166 -8.42 -1.76 -14.88
N LYS A 167 -7.44 -1.28 -15.63
CA LYS A 167 -6.66 -2.09 -16.57
C LYS A 167 -5.85 -3.19 -15.86
N ALA A 168 -5.48 -2.98 -14.60
CA ALA A 168 -4.79 -3.97 -13.78
C ALA A 168 -5.74 -5.01 -13.15
N GLU A 169 -7.05 -4.73 -13.08
CA GLU A 169 -8.01 -5.45 -12.25
C GLU A 169 -8.92 -6.40 -13.03
N THR A 170 -9.19 -7.57 -12.44
CA THR A 170 -10.38 -8.41 -12.73
C THR A 170 -11.16 -8.58 -11.43
N PHE A 171 -12.28 -7.88 -11.31
CA PHE A 171 -13.10 -7.85 -10.11
C PHE A 171 -14.17 -8.93 -10.12
N THR A 172 -14.38 -9.57 -8.97
CA THR A 172 -15.48 -10.48 -8.68
C THR A 172 -16.26 -9.99 -7.47
N PRO A 173 -17.56 -9.69 -7.59
CA PRO A 173 -18.37 -9.23 -6.49
C PRO A 173 -18.45 -10.25 -5.34
N MET A 174 -18.75 -9.75 -4.13
CA MET A 174 -19.04 -10.59 -2.97
C MET A 174 -20.25 -11.49 -3.27
N ALA A 175 -20.23 -12.72 -2.75
CA ALA A 175 -21.36 -13.63 -2.85
C ALA A 175 -22.63 -12.98 -2.25
N GLU A 176 -23.76 -13.10 -2.95
CA GLU A 176 -25.01 -12.40 -2.63
C GLU A 176 -25.44 -12.53 -1.16
N ALA A 177 -25.29 -13.73 -0.57
CA ALA A 177 -25.66 -13.96 0.83
C ALA A 177 -24.76 -13.15 1.81
N ASN A 178 -23.46 -13.08 1.55
CA ASN A 178 -22.51 -12.31 2.38
C ASN A 178 -22.70 -10.81 2.14
N ALA A 179 -22.94 -10.41 0.90
CA ALA A 179 -23.19 -9.01 0.56
C ALA A 179 -24.44 -8.48 1.26
N ALA A 180 -25.53 -9.29 1.30
CA ALA A 180 -26.73 -8.95 2.03
C ALA A 180 -26.51 -8.89 3.55
N LEU A 181 -25.76 -9.84 4.12
CA LEU A 181 -25.40 -9.87 5.55
C LEU A 181 -24.62 -8.64 5.98
N LEU A 182 -23.64 -8.24 5.19
CA LEU A 182 -22.69 -7.17 5.50
C LEU A 182 -23.09 -5.81 4.94
N SER A 183 -24.21 -5.73 4.21
CA SER A 183 -24.63 -4.52 3.49
C SER A 183 -23.60 -4.06 2.45
N VAL A 184 -22.93 -4.98 1.74
CA VAL A 184 -21.95 -4.66 0.70
C VAL A 184 -22.65 -4.34 -0.62
N THR A 185 -22.29 -3.22 -1.20
CA THR A 185 -22.74 -2.78 -2.52
C THR A 185 -21.53 -2.52 -3.43
N HIS A 186 -21.75 -2.50 -4.74
CA HIS A 186 -20.69 -2.17 -5.71
C HIS A 186 -21.27 -1.50 -6.95
N ASP A 187 -20.42 -0.70 -7.63
CA ASP A 187 -20.66 -0.18 -8.97
C ASP A 187 -19.74 -0.90 -9.97
N SER A 188 -20.32 -1.73 -10.84
CA SER A 188 -19.55 -2.46 -11.85
C SER A 188 -18.73 -1.53 -12.78
N ASN A 189 -19.12 -0.26 -12.93
CA ASN A 189 -18.37 0.70 -13.73
C ASN A 189 -17.10 1.19 -13.02
N ALA A 190 -17.00 1.05 -11.71
CA ALA A 190 -15.80 1.40 -10.95
C ALA A 190 -14.67 0.40 -11.15
N HIS A 191 -14.98 -0.84 -11.55
CA HIS A 191 -14.05 -1.95 -11.57
C HIS A 191 -13.57 -2.37 -12.96
N GLY A 192 -12.41 -3.04 -12.99
CA GLY A 192 -11.87 -3.72 -14.17
C GLY A 192 -12.41 -5.15 -14.29
N THR A 193 -12.41 -5.69 -15.52
CA THR A 193 -12.98 -7.03 -15.80
C THR A 193 -12.02 -7.99 -16.50
N THR A 194 -10.82 -7.53 -16.89
CA THR A 194 -9.89 -8.28 -17.72
C THR A 194 -8.43 -8.09 -17.33
N GLY A 195 -8.16 -7.42 -16.24
CA GLY A 195 -6.80 -7.19 -15.75
C GLY A 195 -6.19 -8.43 -15.10
N PRO A 196 -4.86 -8.46 -14.95
CA PRO A 196 -4.17 -9.63 -14.41
C PRO A 196 -4.37 -9.85 -12.92
N ILE A 197 -4.66 -8.81 -12.16
CA ILE A 197 -4.87 -8.91 -10.70
C ILE A 197 -6.33 -9.26 -10.43
N GLN A 198 -6.55 -10.41 -9.79
CA GLN A 198 -7.86 -10.81 -9.33
C GLN A 198 -8.18 -10.07 -8.03
N SER A 199 -9.32 -9.39 -7.98
CA SER A 199 -9.85 -8.75 -6.78
C SER A 199 -11.22 -9.34 -6.46
N SER A 200 -11.42 -9.74 -5.22
CA SER A 200 -12.66 -10.31 -4.73
C SER A 200 -12.75 -10.15 -3.21
N TYR A 201 -13.67 -10.82 -2.60
CA TYR A 201 -13.84 -10.82 -1.15
C TYR A 201 -13.52 -12.19 -0.57
N SER A 202 -13.17 -12.22 0.73
CA SER A 202 -13.02 -13.45 1.48
C SER A 202 -14.27 -14.34 1.35
N SER A 203 -14.07 -15.63 1.21
CA SER A 203 -15.18 -16.59 1.15
C SER A 203 -15.83 -16.81 2.53
N TYR A 204 -15.15 -16.46 3.61
CA TYR A 204 -15.61 -16.54 4.99
C TYR A 204 -15.73 -15.13 5.59
N GLN A 205 -16.86 -14.89 6.26
CA GLN A 205 -17.13 -13.61 6.92
C GLN A 205 -17.52 -13.87 8.38
N TYR A 206 -16.87 -13.20 9.31
CA TYR A 206 -17.17 -13.25 10.74
C TYR A 206 -18.47 -12.53 11.05
N SER A 207 -19.28 -13.09 11.97
CA SER A 207 -20.60 -12.53 12.30
C SER A 207 -20.54 -11.10 12.84
N HIS A 208 -19.49 -10.77 13.57
CA HIS A 208 -19.24 -9.43 14.12
C HIS A 208 -19.14 -8.34 13.04
N LEU A 209 -18.72 -8.69 11.83
CA LEU A 209 -18.60 -7.73 10.72
C LEU A 209 -19.95 -7.13 10.31
N ALA A 210 -21.06 -7.85 10.55
CA ALA A 210 -22.40 -7.35 10.26
C ALA A 210 -22.79 -6.12 11.09
N THR A 211 -22.08 -5.84 12.18
CA THR A 211 -22.31 -4.65 13.01
C THR A 211 -21.67 -3.38 12.43
N TRP A 212 -20.71 -3.51 11.52
CA TRP A 212 -19.88 -2.38 11.07
C TRP A 212 -20.66 -1.29 10.35
N VAL A 213 -21.30 -1.63 9.24
CA VAL A 213 -22.07 -0.65 8.43
C VAL A 213 -23.19 0.00 9.25
N PRO A 214 -24.09 -0.76 9.92
CA PRO A 214 -25.17 -0.12 10.69
C PRO A 214 -24.65 0.76 11.83
N THR A 215 -23.56 0.39 12.52
CA THR A 215 -22.97 1.23 13.56
C THR A 215 -22.47 2.56 12.99
N MET A 216 -21.71 2.53 11.90
CA MET A 216 -21.16 3.75 11.31
C MET A 216 -22.26 4.65 10.72
N VAL A 217 -23.32 4.06 10.15
CA VAL A 217 -24.50 4.81 9.70
C VAL A 217 -25.24 5.46 10.89
N ASN A 218 -25.37 4.76 12.02
CA ASN A 218 -25.92 5.33 13.27
C ASN A 218 -25.05 6.46 13.82
N MET A 219 -23.74 6.45 13.52
CA MET A 219 -22.81 7.55 13.82
C MET A 219 -22.94 8.75 12.86
N GLY A 220 -23.78 8.64 11.83
CA GLY A 220 -23.99 9.67 10.81
C GLY A 220 -23.02 9.61 9.63
N LEU A 221 -22.23 8.54 9.50
CA LEU A 221 -21.38 8.34 8.34
C LEU A 221 -22.18 7.75 7.18
N PRO A 222 -22.07 8.24 5.94
CA PRO A 222 -22.80 7.67 4.82
C PRO A 222 -22.34 6.23 4.51
N HIS A 223 -23.28 5.40 4.07
CA HIS A 223 -22.94 4.12 3.44
C HIS A 223 -22.46 4.38 2.02
N THR A 224 -21.22 4.02 1.72
CA THR A 224 -20.60 4.25 0.40
C THR A 224 -21.05 3.15 -0.56
N LEU A 225 -21.55 3.55 -1.74
CA LEU A 225 -21.99 2.60 -2.76
C LEU A 225 -20.83 1.70 -3.22
N ASP A 226 -19.71 2.32 -3.53
CA ASP A 226 -18.48 1.65 -3.94
C ASP A 226 -17.28 2.55 -3.68
N PRO A 227 -16.37 2.17 -2.77
CA PRO A 227 -15.18 3.00 -2.47
C PRO A 227 -14.19 3.10 -3.63
N ALA A 228 -14.31 2.26 -4.67
CA ALA A 228 -13.45 2.32 -5.86
C ALA A 228 -13.93 3.34 -6.91
N SER A 229 -15.06 4.01 -6.67
CA SER A 229 -15.67 4.96 -7.62
C SER A 229 -14.98 6.33 -7.71
N GLY A 230 -14.07 6.65 -6.77
CA GLY A 230 -13.46 7.99 -6.60
C GLY A 230 -14.20 8.87 -5.60
N ASP A 231 -15.18 8.33 -4.91
CA ASP A 231 -15.84 8.89 -3.73
C ASP A 231 -15.84 7.80 -2.66
N ASN A 232 -14.79 7.74 -1.86
CA ASN A 232 -14.61 6.71 -0.83
C ASN A 232 -15.09 7.16 0.56
N ILE A 233 -15.66 8.37 0.68
CA ILE A 233 -16.19 8.88 1.94
C ILE A 233 -17.34 8.01 2.43
N GLY A 234 -17.25 7.56 3.67
CA GLY A 234 -18.30 6.75 4.29
C GLY A 234 -17.78 5.43 4.84
N VAL A 235 -18.70 4.50 5.02
CA VAL A 235 -18.45 3.14 5.49
C VAL A 235 -18.71 2.13 4.37
N SER A 236 -17.83 1.15 4.23
CA SER A 236 -17.95 0.10 3.22
C SER A 236 -17.09 -1.12 3.57
N PHE A 237 -17.13 -2.10 2.69
CA PHE A 237 -16.15 -3.17 2.60
C PHE A 237 -15.38 -3.00 1.29
N VAL A 238 -14.07 -3.09 1.35
CA VAL A 238 -13.20 -3.04 0.17
C VAL A 238 -12.83 -4.45 -0.27
N PRO A 239 -12.74 -4.74 -1.59
CA PRO A 239 -12.26 -6.03 -2.05
C PRO A 239 -10.79 -6.22 -1.70
N SER A 240 -10.39 -7.48 -1.67
CA SER A 240 -9.02 -7.93 -1.44
C SER A 240 -8.44 -8.58 -2.71
N THR A 241 -7.11 -8.58 -2.87
CA THR A 241 -6.47 -9.25 -4.00
C THR A 241 -6.45 -10.77 -3.82
N ILE A 242 -7.63 -11.35 -3.82
CA ILE A 242 -7.89 -12.78 -3.72
C ILE A 242 -8.38 -13.30 -5.07
N ASN A 243 -7.77 -14.40 -5.53
CA ASN A 243 -8.29 -15.14 -6.67
C ASN A 243 -9.53 -15.96 -6.22
N PRO A 244 -10.74 -15.62 -6.71
CA PRO A 244 -11.98 -16.26 -6.24
C PRO A 244 -12.09 -17.74 -6.63
N HIS A 245 -11.25 -18.22 -7.56
CA HIS A 245 -11.30 -19.60 -8.03
C HIS A 245 -10.59 -20.59 -7.12
N ASN A 246 -9.61 -20.12 -6.34
CA ASN A 246 -8.79 -20.98 -5.50
C ASN A 246 -8.44 -20.37 -4.12
N GLY A 247 -9.00 -19.22 -3.78
CA GLY A 247 -8.82 -18.56 -2.49
C GLY A 247 -7.38 -18.11 -2.21
N SER A 248 -6.54 -17.97 -3.24
CA SER A 248 -5.14 -17.57 -3.06
C SER A 248 -4.94 -16.07 -3.29
N ARG A 249 -3.83 -15.53 -2.75
CA ARG A 249 -3.36 -14.17 -3.06
C ARG A 249 -3.17 -14.01 -4.58
N SER A 250 -3.53 -12.85 -5.09
CA SER A 250 -3.23 -12.37 -6.43
C SER A 250 -2.26 -11.20 -6.35
N ASP A 251 -0.97 -11.46 -6.53
CA ASP A 251 0.09 -10.45 -6.52
C ASP A 251 0.68 -10.20 -7.92
N ALA A 252 1.68 -9.36 -8.03
CA ALA A 252 2.30 -9.02 -9.29
C ALA A 252 2.96 -10.24 -9.99
N ASN A 253 3.52 -11.18 -9.22
CA ASN A 253 4.13 -12.38 -9.79
C ASN A 253 3.06 -13.34 -10.33
N PHE A 254 2.01 -13.62 -9.56
CA PHE A 254 0.93 -14.50 -9.99
C PHE A 254 0.06 -13.88 -11.09
N GLY A 255 -0.23 -12.58 -11.01
CA GLY A 255 -1.10 -11.90 -11.98
C GLY A 255 -0.39 -11.61 -13.31
N TYR A 256 0.78 -11.02 -13.28
CA TYR A 256 1.44 -10.54 -14.50
C TYR A 256 2.46 -11.51 -15.08
N ILE A 257 3.21 -12.25 -14.25
CA ILE A 257 4.35 -13.05 -14.71
C ILE A 257 3.96 -14.51 -14.93
N ALA A 258 3.24 -15.14 -14.01
CA ALA A 258 2.86 -16.53 -14.15
C ALA A 258 2.08 -16.84 -15.45
N PRO A 259 1.16 -16.00 -15.93
CA PRO A 259 0.46 -16.21 -17.21
C PRO A 259 1.29 -15.87 -18.45
N TYR A 260 2.45 -15.22 -18.31
CA TYR A 260 3.25 -14.78 -19.45
C TYR A 260 4.05 -15.93 -20.07
N PHE A 261 3.92 -16.16 -21.40
CA PHE A 261 4.57 -17.24 -22.15
C PHE A 261 5.62 -16.79 -23.17
N GLY A 262 5.94 -15.48 -23.25
CA GLY A 262 6.95 -14.96 -24.16
C GLY A 262 8.39 -15.33 -23.75
N THR A 263 9.35 -15.16 -24.67
CA THR A 263 10.78 -15.45 -24.45
C THR A 263 11.64 -14.20 -24.36
N ASN A 264 11.05 -13.03 -24.48
CA ASN A 264 11.74 -11.74 -24.52
C ASN A 264 11.84 -11.05 -23.16
N LEU A 265 11.50 -11.74 -22.06
CA LEU A 265 11.63 -11.29 -20.68
C LEU A 265 12.52 -12.27 -19.91
N VAL A 266 13.57 -11.75 -19.27
CA VAL A 266 14.46 -12.49 -18.36
C VAL A 266 14.39 -11.82 -16.97
N ILE A 267 14.11 -12.61 -15.94
CA ILE A 267 14.03 -12.14 -14.55
C ILE A 267 15.16 -12.83 -13.77
N LEU A 268 16.12 -12.03 -13.29
CA LEU A 268 17.21 -12.48 -12.41
C LEU A 268 16.84 -12.19 -10.97
N THR A 269 16.87 -13.21 -10.09
CA THR A 269 16.60 -13.12 -8.66
C THR A 269 17.84 -13.39 -7.83
N GLY A 270 17.90 -12.86 -6.60
CA GLY A 270 19.02 -13.01 -5.67
C GLY A 270 20.16 -12.04 -5.94
N PHE A 271 19.94 -10.97 -6.72
CA PHE A 271 20.96 -9.97 -7.04
C PHE A 271 20.42 -8.55 -6.85
N GLN A 272 21.16 -7.75 -6.11
CA GLN A 272 20.85 -6.34 -5.90
C GLN A 272 21.60 -5.47 -6.91
N VAL A 273 20.90 -4.53 -7.54
CA VAL A 273 21.55 -3.52 -8.38
C VAL A 273 22.38 -2.61 -7.49
N THR A 274 23.67 -2.48 -7.81
CA THR A 274 24.61 -1.73 -6.98
C THR A 274 24.75 -0.28 -7.42
N LYS A 275 24.61 0.01 -8.70
CA LYS A 275 24.60 1.37 -9.27
C LYS A 275 24.17 1.39 -10.74
N ILE A 276 23.81 2.57 -11.22
CA ILE A 276 23.61 2.89 -12.62
C ILE A 276 24.98 3.13 -13.27
N ASN A 277 25.21 2.55 -14.43
CA ASN A 277 26.41 2.78 -15.24
C ASN A 277 26.12 3.91 -16.24
N TRP A 278 26.87 4.99 -16.15
CA TRP A 278 26.67 6.15 -17.01
C TRP A 278 27.56 6.07 -18.26
N ASN A 279 26.98 6.34 -19.43
CA ASN A 279 27.76 6.55 -20.64
C ASN A 279 28.44 7.93 -20.56
N SER A 280 29.69 8.02 -21.02
CA SER A 280 30.38 9.31 -21.08
C SER A 280 29.66 10.25 -22.04
N THR A 281 29.23 11.41 -21.54
CA THR A 281 28.62 12.48 -22.34
C THR A 281 29.57 13.68 -22.35
N THR A 282 29.89 14.18 -23.52
CA THR A 282 30.75 15.37 -23.67
C THR A 282 30.00 16.67 -23.37
N SER A 283 28.70 16.67 -23.38
CA SER A 283 27.84 17.78 -22.94
C SER A 283 26.39 17.33 -22.88
N GLY A 284 25.62 17.85 -21.90
CA GLY A 284 24.18 17.70 -21.79
C GLY A 284 23.75 16.68 -20.74
N ALA A 285 22.48 16.21 -20.85
CA ALA A 285 21.88 15.32 -19.87
C ALA A 285 22.55 13.94 -19.83
N ALA A 286 22.69 13.36 -18.63
CA ALA A 286 23.28 12.06 -18.39
C ALA A 286 22.52 10.93 -19.11
N VAL A 287 23.25 9.93 -19.59
CA VAL A 287 22.69 8.76 -20.29
C VAL A 287 23.03 7.50 -19.50
N ALA A 288 22.00 6.81 -19.01
CA ALA A 288 22.14 5.51 -18.36
C ALA A 288 22.49 4.44 -19.41
N GLY A 289 23.70 3.87 -19.34
CA GLY A 289 24.16 2.82 -20.24
C GLY A 289 23.72 1.41 -19.82
N GLY A 290 23.27 1.27 -18.56
CA GLY A 290 22.89 0.00 -17.94
C GLY A 290 23.07 0.05 -16.43
N VAL A 291 23.20 -1.11 -15.80
CA VAL A 291 23.40 -1.22 -14.34
C VAL A 291 24.49 -2.23 -13.99
N SER A 292 25.11 -2.03 -12.84
CA SER A 292 25.93 -3.03 -12.15
C SER A 292 25.09 -3.71 -11.06
N PHE A 293 25.35 -4.99 -10.81
CA PHE A 293 24.61 -5.77 -9.81
C PHE A 293 25.51 -6.84 -9.18
N ALA A 294 25.21 -7.22 -7.93
CA ALA A 294 25.92 -8.26 -7.19
C ALA A 294 24.96 -8.97 -6.24
N ALA A 295 25.30 -10.19 -5.81
CA ALA A 295 24.49 -10.95 -4.87
C ALA A 295 24.60 -10.43 -3.43
N ASN A 296 25.79 -9.92 -3.04
CA ASN A 296 26.10 -9.44 -1.69
C ASN A 296 27.25 -8.46 -1.71
N ALA A 297 27.51 -7.83 -0.57
CA ALA A 297 28.65 -6.94 -0.38
C ALA A 297 29.97 -7.72 -0.56
N GLY A 298 30.89 -7.17 -1.37
CA GLY A 298 32.16 -7.80 -1.70
C GLY A 298 32.07 -8.96 -2.70
N GLY A 299 30.88 -9.33 -3.16
CA GLY A 299 30.66 -10.34 -4.18
C GLY A 299 31.07 -9.91 -5.58
N THR A 300 31.05 -10.84 -6.54
CA THR A 300 31.31 -10.54 -7.94
C THR A 300 30.31 -9.53 -8.48
N VAL A 301 30.82 -8.47 -9.07
CA VAL A 301 30.00 -7.44 -9.70
C VAL A 301 29.84 -7.79 -11.19
N TYR A 302 28.59 -7.89 -11.61
CA TYR A 302 28.18 -8.10 -12.98
C TYR A 302 27.62 -6.81 -13.58
N GLN A 303 27.47 -6.76 -14.90
CA GLN A 303 26.90 -5.62 -15.61
C GLN A 303 25.92 -6.09 -16.69
N VAL A 304 24.88 -5.29 -16.91
CA VAL A 304 23.94 -5.44 -18.02
C VAL A 304 23.72 -4.09 -18.68
N ASN A 305 23.63 -4.04 -20.00
CA ASN A 305 23.48 -2.81 -20.78
C ASN A 305 22.02 -2.59 -21.16
N ALA A 306 21.59 -1.32 -21.21
CA ALA A 306 20.28 -0.89 -21.67
C ALA A 306 20.40 -0.14 -23.01
N ALA A 307 19.75 -0.63 -24.07
CA ALA A 307 19.74 0.02 -25.37
C ALA A 307 18.77 1.20 -25.43
N LYS A 308 17.65 1.11 -24.71
CA LYS A 308 16.62 2.16 -24.67
C LYS A 308 16.57 2.87 -23.32
N GLU A 309 16.19 2.17 -22.26
CA GLU A 309 16.02 2.80 -20.93
C GLU A 309 16.44 1.88 -19.79
N VAL A 310 16.93 2.49 -18.72
CA VAL A 310 16.99 1.94 -17.37
C VAL A 310 15.77 2.46 -16.60
N ILE A 311 15.05 1.57 -15.92
CA ILE A 311 13.83 1.91 -15.18
C ILE A 311 13.96 1.42 -13.75
N LEU A 312 13.90 2.35 -12.80
CA LEU A 312 13.94 2.05 -11.38
C LEU A 312 12.52 1.73 -10.89
N SER A 313 12.36 0.58 -10.26
CA SER A 313 11.15 0.10 -9.60
C SER A 313 11.49 -0.51 -8.23
N GLY A 314 12.47 0.08 -7.54
CA GLY A 314 12.97 -0.37 -6.23
C GLY A 314 12.09 0.09 -5.06
N GLY A 315 10.95 0.74 -5.34
CA GLY A 315 10.02 1.28 -4.34
C GLY A 315 10.55 2.54 -3.65
N THR A 316 9.77 3.02 -2.69
CA THR A 316 10.01 4.31 -2.02
C THR A 316 11.35 4.40 -1.29
N ILE A 317 11.93 3.26 -0.92
CA ILE A 317 13.23 3.21 -0.22
C ILE A 317 14.36 2.89 -1.19
N GLY A 318 14.22 1.85 -2.01
CA GLY A 318 15.31 1.39 -2.88
C GLY A 318 15.59 2.31 -4.08
N SER A 319 14.56 2.90 -4.69
CA SER A 319 14.74 3.77 -5.87
C SER A 319 15.55 5.03 -5.56
N PRO A 320 15.27 5.83 -4.50
CA PRO A 320 16.11 6.95 -4.14
C PRO A 320 17.51 6.52 -3.69
N GLN A 321 17.66 5.40 -2.99
CA GLN A 321 18.96 4.88 -2.58
C GLN A 321 19.83 4.57 -3.81
N ILE A 322 19.27 3.91 -4.84
CA ILE A 322 19.99 3.60 -6.08
C ILE A 322 20.40 4.88 -6.82
N LEU A 323 19.54 5.89 -6.89
CA LEU A 323 19.85 7.19 -7.47
C LEU A 323 21.03 7.84 -6.74
N GLN A 324 20.96 7.92 -5.41
CA GLN A 324 22.00 8.54 -4.58
C GLN A 324 23.36 7.83 -4.72
N VAL A 325 23.43 6.49 -4.60
CA VAL A 325 24.70 5.76 -4.77
C VAL A 325 25.23 5.82 -6.20
N SER A 326 24.40 6.22 -7.17
CA SER A 326 24.77 6.40 -8.57
C SER A 326 25.13 7.84 -8.94
N GLY A 327 25.18 8.76 -7.96
CA GLY A 327 25.56 10.16 -8.16
C GLY A 327 24.40 11.08 -8.58
N VAL A 328 23.15 10.67 -8.39
CA VAL A 328 21.96 11.51 -8.64
C VAL A 328 21.28 11.80 -7.31
N GLY A 329 21.33 13.03 -6.85
CA GLY A 329 20.74 13.43 -5.55
C GLY A 329 21.33 14.73 -5.03
N PRO A 330 21.05 15.10 -3.76
CA PRO A 330 21.60 16.30 -3.15
C PRO A 330 23.12 16.28 -3.14
N LYS A 331 23.76 17.22 -3.80
CA LYS A 331 25.22 17.29 -3.93
C LYS A 331 25.95 17.24 -2.59
N SER A 332 25.41 17.89 -1.56
CA SER A 332 25.97 17.86 -0.21
C SER A 332 26.00 16.45 0.38
N LEU A 333 24.90 15.70 0.27
CA LEU A 333 24.80 14.31 0.71
C LEU A 333 25.78 13.41 -0.06
N LEU A 334 25.82 13.52 -1.39
CA LEU A 334 26.72 12.73 -2.24
C LEU A 334 28.18 12.97 -1.88
N SER A 335 28.57 14.25 -1.72
CA SER A 335 29.93 14.64 -1.35
C SER A 335 30.33 14.13 0.03
N ALA A 336 29.42 14.13 1.01
CA ALA A 336 29.66 13.60 2.36
C ALA A 336 30.04 12.11 2.34
N HIS A 337 29.56 11.36 1.33
CA HIS A 337 29.87 9.94 1.16
C HIS A 337 30.90 9.65 0.05
N GLY A 338 31.62 10.69 -0.43
CA GLY A 338 32.64 10.52 -1.47
C GLY A 338 32.11 10.12 -2.84
N ILE A 339 30.80 10.33 -3.11
CA ILE A 339 30.17 10.01 -4.38
C ILE A 339 30.28 11.23 -5.32
N GLN A 340 30.82 10.99 -6.53
CA GLN A 340 30.86 12.02 -7.57
C GLN A 340 29.44 12.36 -8.04
N THR A 341 29.06 13.62 -7.97
CA THR A 341 27.74 14.09 -8.44
C THR A 341 27.68 14.01 -9.97
N VAL A 342 26.74 13.27 -10.50
CA VAL A 342 26.37 13.18 -11.92
C VAL A 342 25.24 14.18 -12.22
N VAL A 343 24.21 14.20 -11.36
CA VAL A 343 23.12 15.18 -11.42
C VAL A 343 22.86 15.69 -10.01
N ASP A 344 23.00 16.98 -9.78
CA ASP A 344 22.56 17.61 -8.53
C ASP A 344 21.04 17.75 -8.56
N LEU A 345 20.36 16.92 -7.78
CA LEU A 345 18.91 16.79 -7.76
C LEU A 345 18.42 16.70 -6.31
N PRO A 346 18.22 17.84 -5.64
CA PRO A 346 17.96 17.90 -4.20
C PRO A 346 16.71 17.15 -3.74
N GLY A 347 15.73 16.92 -4.61
CA GLY A 347 14.49 16.24 -4.28
C GLY A 347 14.63 14.72 -4.06
N VAL A 348 15.74 14.11 -4.52
CA VAL A 348 15.93 12.64 -4.38
C VAL A 348 16.02 12.26 -2.91
N GLY A 349 15.13 11.37 -2.49
CA GLY A 349 15.02 10.90 -1.12
C GLY A 349 14.23 11.82 -0.20
N GLN A 350 13.82 13.02 -0.64
CA GLN A 350 13.04 13.97 0.14
C GLN A 350 11.54 13.78 -0.02
N ASN A 351 10.75 14.48 0.79
CA ASN A 351 9.28 14.45 0.74
C ASN A 351 8.68 13.08 1.08
N LEU A 352 9.35 12.24 1.86
CA LEU A 352 8.78 11.00 2.35
C LEU A 352 7.49 11.28 3.12
N GLN A 353 6.42 10.63 2.73
CA GLN A 353 5.10 10.64 3.36
C GLN A 353 4.72 9.21 3.70
N GLU A 354 3.99 9.03 4.81
CA GLU A 354 3.57 7.71 5.28
C GLU A 354 2.27 7.83 6.07
N HIS A 355 1.35 6.92 5.87
CA HIS A 355 0.18 6.77 6.73
C HIS A 355 0.61 6.27 8.11
N LEU A 356 0.38 7.11 9.12
CA LEU A 356 0.63 6.73 10.52
C LEU A 356 -0.59 6.03 11.08
N SER A 357 -0.41 4.88 11.73
CA SER A 357 -1.51 4.14 12.35
C SER A 357 -1.37 3.97 13.86
N ALA A 358 -2.50 3.91 14.55
CA ALA A 358 -2.64 3.50 15.95
C ALA A 358 -3.93 2.71 16.10
N SER A 359 -3.99 1.78 17.06
CA SER A 359 -5.14 0.88 17.20
C SER A 359 -5.79 0.97 18.57
N LEU A 360 -7.09 0.76 18.61
CA LEU A 360 -7.88 0.53 19.82
C LEU A 360 -8.37 -0.92 19.78
N TYR A 361 -8.17 -1.66 20.88
CA TYR A 361 -8.58 -3.07 20.97
C TYR A 361 -9.66 -3.28 22.03
N MET A 362 -10.55 -4.24 21.73
CA MET A 362 -11.67 -4.61 22.58
C MET A 362 -11.75 -6.13 22.72
N GLN A 363 -12.30 -6.58 23.85
CA GLN A 363 -12.73 -7.95 24.03
C GLN A 363 -14.15 -8.13 23.48
N ALA A 364 -14.31 -9.01 22.52
CA ALA A 364 -15.61 -9.41 21.99
C ALA A 364 -16.36 -10.35 22.97
N THR A 365 -17.67 -10.53 22.74
CA THR A 365 -18.53 -11.40 23.55
C THR A 365 -18.25 -12.89 23.36
N ASP A 366 -17.63 -13.27 22.25
CA ASP A 366 -17.26 -14.64 21.90
C ASP A 366 -15.96 -14.69 21.12
N ASN A 367 -15.63 -15.86 20.56
CA ASN A 367 -14.39 -16.13 19.81
C ASN A 367 -14.65 -16.25 18.29
N ASP A 368 -15.76 -15.73 17.75
CA ASP A 368 -15.97 -15.64 16.31
C ASP A 368 -15.12 -14.53 15.72
N THR A 369 -13.82 -14.74 15.76
CA THR A 369 -12.78 -13.78 15.39
C THR A 369 -11.67 -14.42 14.57
N TRP A 370 -10.99 -13.64 13.77
CA TRP A 370 -9.79 -14.10 13.05
C TRP A 370 -8.65 -14.47 14.00
N ALA A 371 -8.57 -13.79 15.14
CA ALA A 371 -7.58 -14.11 16.18
C ALA A 371 -7.72 -15.56 16.69
N ALA A 372 -8.93 -16.14 16.70
CA ALA A 372 -9.16 -17.51 17.13
C ALA A 372 -8.28 -18.52 16.37
N LEU A 373 -8.07 -18.33 15.06
CA LEU A 373 -7.16 -19.19 14.27
C LEU A 373 -5.75 -19.28 14.87
N LYS A 374 -5.24 -18.19 15.43
CA LYS A 374 -3.89 -18.16 16.01
C LYS A 374 -3.79 -18.89 17.33
N PHE A 375 -4.87 -18.94 18.13
CA PHE A 375 -4.87 -19.40 19.49
C PHE A 375 -5.53 -20.77 19.67
N ASP A 376 -6.13 -21.33 18.61
CA ASP A 376 -6.71 -22.67 18.58
C ASP A 376 -6.09 -23.50 17.46
N GLN A 377 -5.18 -24.41 17.83
CA GLN A 377 -4.48 -25.26 16.87
C GLN A 377 -5.43 -26.23 16.14
N GLY A 378 -6.49 -26.68 16.78
CA GLY A 378 -7.47 -27.56 16.15
C GLY A 378 -8.23 -26.81 15.03
N LEU A 379 -8.66 -25.59 15.33
CA LEU A 379 -9.30 -24.71 14.35
C LEU A 379 -8.34 -24.34 13.22
N TRP A 380 -7.06 -24.07 13.55
CA TRP A 380 -6.02 -23.82 12.56
C TRP A 380 -5.91 -24.95 11.54
N ASP A 381 -5.74 -26.19 12.03
CA ASP A 381 -5.52 -27.37 11.18
C ASP A 381 -6.77 -27.70 10.34
N GLU A 382 -7.96 -27.62 10.93
CA GLU A 382 -9.24 -27.83 10.25
C GLU A 382 -9.42 -26.84 9.10
N GLN A 383 -9.28 -25.54 9.38
CA GLN A 383 -9.49 -24.49 8.39
C GLN A 383 -8.40 -24.50 7.30
N LEU A 384 -7.17 -24.89 7.65
CA LEU A 384 -6.11 -25.06 6.66
C LEU A 384 -6.40 -26.24 5.72
N ALA A 385 -6.95 -27.33 6.24
CA ALA A 385 -7.39 -28.47 5.42
C ALA A 385 -8.53 -28.06 4.46
N ILE A 386 -9.49 -27.24 4.92
CA ILE A 386 -10.57 -26.69 4.09
C ILE A 386 -9.97 -25.83 2.97
N TRP A 387 -9.07 -24.90 3.31
CA TRP A 387 -8.45 -24.04 2.30
C TRP A 387 -7.66 -24.85 1.26
N ARG A 388 -6.86 -25.81 1.69
CA ARG A 388 -6.08 -26.66 0.78
C ARG A 388 -6.92 -27.51 -0.16
N LYS A 389 -8.12 -27.90 0.29
CA LYS A 389 -9.04 -28.71 -0.50
C LYS A 389 -9.90 -27.88 -1.44
N ASP A 390 -10.46 -26.78 -0.95
CA ASP A 390 -11.56 -26.08 -1.61
C ASP A 390 -11.23 -24.60 -1.95
N GLY A 391 -10.10 -24.06 -1.47
CA GLY A 391 -9.74 -22.65 -1.62
C GLY A 391 -10.68 -21.69 -0.87
N THR A 392 -11.31 -22.18 0.24
CA THR A 392 -12.33 -21.43 0.99
C THR A 392 -12.03 -21.46 2.49
N GLY A 393 -12.92 -20.88 3.30
CA GLY A 393 -12.83 -20.89 4.76
C GLY A 393 -12.04 -19.73 5.34
N MET A 394 -11.76 -19.79 6.66
CA MET A 394 -11.19 -18.67 7.44
C MET A 394 -9.82 -18.21 6.93
N TRP A 395 -9.04 -19.07 6.30
CA TRP A 395 -7.75 -18.72 5.74
C TRP A 395 -7.80 -17.83 4.50
N THR A 396 -8.99 -17.63 3.89
CA THR A 396 -9.19 -16.63 2.83
C THR A 396 -9.39 -15.23 3.40
N TYR A 397 -9.61 -15.09 4.73
CA TYR A 397 -9.98 -13.81 5.32
C TYR A 397 -8.79 -12.83 5.37
N TRP A 398 -9.10 -11.61 4.98
CA TRP A 398 -8.36 -10.39 5.26
C TRP A 398 -9.33 -9.35 5.82
N ASN A 399 -8.79 -8.31 6.47
CA ASN A 399 -9.61 -7.19 6.89
C ASN A 399 -10.16 -6.46 5.65
N GLU A 400 -11.48 -6.35 5.54
CA GLU A 400 -12.17 -5.75 4.40
C GLU A 400 -13.08 -4.60 4.84
N ALA A 401 -13.41 -4.53 6.13
CA ALA A 401 -14.32 -3.55 6.71
C ALA A 401 -13.60 -2.23 6.97
N THR A 402 -13.92 -1.20 6.19
CA THR A 402 -13.28 0.12 6.26
C THR A 402 -14.28 1.26 6.39
N ALA A 403 -13.83 2.38 6.91
CA ALA A 403 -14.55 3.63 6.86
C ALA A 403 -13.58 4.81 6.69
N TYR A 404 -13.99 5.79 5.90
CA TYR A 404 -13.22 7.00 5.62
C TYR A 404 -14.01 8.24 6.04
N PRO A 405 -14.00 8.62 7.32
CA PRO A 405 -14.63 9.85 7.78
C PRO A 405 -13.82 11.07 7.33
N ALA A 406 -14.50 12.08 6.79
CA ALA A 406 -13.95 13.41 6.69
C ALA A 406 -13.91 14.07 8.10
N THR A 407 -13.12 15.13 8.27
CA THR A 407 -13.08 15.88 9.53
C THR A 407 -14.44 16.36 9.99
N THR A 408 -15.31 16.74 9.06
CA THR A 408 -16.69 17.18 9.35
C THR A 408 -17.54 16.11 10.03
N HIS A 409 -17.29 14.81 9.78
CA HIS A 409 -17.98 13.72 10.47
C HIS A 409 -17.47 13.52 11.89
N MET A 410 -16.17 13.75 12.12
CA MET A 410 -15.53 13.54 13.41
C MET A 410 -15.65 14.75 14.36
N MET A 411 -15.57 15.95 13.81
CA MET A 411 -15.51 17.23 14.55
C MET A 411 -16.80 18.05 14.46
N GLY A 412 -17.71 17.74 13.51
CA GLY A 412 -18.91 18.55 13.24
C GLY A 412 -18.54 19.96 12.82
N THR A 413 -19.14 20.97 13.48
CA THR A 413 -18.88 22.41 13.22
C THR A 413 -17.44 22.83 13.54
N ASP A 414 -16.74 22.12 14.44
CA ASP A 414 -15.38 22.47 14.83
C ASP A 414 -14.35 22.16 13.73
N ALA A 415 -14.71 21.37 12.70
CA ALA A 415 -13.84 21.06 11.57
C ALA A 415 -13.36 22.32 10.83
N SER A 416 -14.23 23.29 10.62
CA SER A 416 -13.88 24.57 9.97
C SER A 416 -12.98 25.44 10.85
N VAL A 417 -13.18 25.40 12.15
CA VAL A 417 -12.34 26.12 13.12
C VAL A 417 -10.93 25.50 13.13
N TRP A 418 -10.85 24.18 13.22
CA TRP A 418 -9.58 23.46 13.15
C TRP A 418 -8.85 23.72 11.83
N ALA A 419 -9.54 23.60 10.68
CA ALA A 419 -8.96 23.87 9.38
C ALA A 419 -8.40 25.31 9.27
N SER A 420 -9.12 26.30 9.84
CA SER A 420 -8.68 27.70 9.86
C SER A 420 -7.47 27.93 10.79
N SER A 421 -7.20 27.04 11.72
CA SER A 421 -6.04 27.11 12.62
C SER A 421 -4.74 26.63 11.97
N ILE A 422 -4.80 25.96 10.80
CA ILE A 422 -3.64 25.39 10.14
C ILE A 422 -2.74 26.51 9.60
N ASN A 423 -1.54 26.59 10.16
CA ASN A 423 -0.48 27.49 9.70
C ASN A 423 0.53 26.69 8.85
N THR A 424 0.39 26.79 7.53
CA THR A 424 1.24 26.05 6.58
C THR A 424 2.70 26.50 6.59
N ASP A 425 3.00 27.75 6.90
CA ASP A 425 4.38 28.24 7.00
C ASP A 425 5.08 27.71 8.25
N SER A 426 4.36 27.60 9.38
CA SER A 426 4.88 26.94 10.58
C SER A 426 5.14 25.45 10.34
N ALA A 427 4.19 24.73 9.73
CA ALA A 427 4.36 23.31 9.36
C ALA A 427 5.57 23.11 8.42
N LEU A 428 5.73 24.00 7.43
CA LEU A 428 6.86 23.98 6.51
C LEU A 428 8.20 24.18 7.23
N SER A 429 8.25 25.14 8.14
CA SER A 429 9.47 25.42 8.93
C SER A 429 9.91 24.21 9.76
N ILE A 430 8.96 23.51 10.37
CA ILE A 430 9.21 22.29 11.16
C ILE A 430 9.73 21.16 10.25
N SER A 431 9.06 20.91 9.14
CA SER A 431 9.43 19.82 8.20
C SER A 431 10.77 20.11 7.50
N ALA A 432 11.02 21.38 7.13
CA ALA A 432 12.27 21.79 6.49
C ALA A 432 13.46 21.66 7.44
N ALA A 433 13.29 22.01 8.71
CA ALA A 433 14.36 21.90 9.72
C ALA A 433 14.73 20.43 9.99
N ALA A 434 13.73 19.53 10.04
CA ALA A 434 13.93 18.12 10.34
C ALA A 434 14.73 17.37 9.26
N SER A 435 14.65 17.78 7.99
CA SER A 435 15.30 17.13 6.84
C SER A 435 16.36 17.98 6.14
N SER A 436 16.63 19.20 6.61
CA SER A 436 17.53 20.15 5.94
C SER A 436 17.16 20.37 4.47
N MET A 437 15.86 20.56 4.20
CA MET A 437 15.31 20.65 2.84
C MET A 437 15.92 21.78 2.03
N ASP A 438 16.30 21.48 0.80
CA ASP A 438 16.64 22.50 -0.20
C ASP A 438 15.46 23.44 -0.46
N SER A 439 15.74 24.64 -0.92
CA SER A 439 14.71 25.64 -1.21
C SER A 439 13.70 25.21 -2.25
N THR A 440 14.09 24.42 -3.25
CA THR A 440 13.18 23.86 -4.26
C THR A 440 12.26 22.81 -3.64
N VAL A 441 12.77 21.95 -2.76
CA VAL A 441 11.96 20.98 -2.02
C VAL A 441 10.96 21.69 -1.12
N GLN A 442 11.40 22.76 -0.41
CA GLN A 442 10.50 23.59 0.40
C GLN A 442 9.38 24.20 -0.43
N ALA A 443 9.67 24.68 -1.65
CA ALA A 443 8.65 25.21 -2.55
C ALA A 443 7.61 24.15 -2.95
N GLY A 444 8.02 22.90 -3.17
CA GLY A 444 7.12 21.77 -3.44
C GLY A 444 6.25 21.41 -2.25
N VAL A 445 6.86 21.27 -1.06
CA VAL A 445 6.12 20.99 0.19
C VAL A 445 5.12 22.10 0.51
N LYS A 446 5.50 23.38 0.28
CA LYS A 446 4.58 24.51 0.45
C LYS A 446 3.35 24.41 -0.48
N ALA A 447 3.57 24.01 -1.74
CA ALA A 447 2.46 23.80 -2.67
C ALA A 447 1.55 22.65 -2.23
N GLN A 448 2.11 21.55 -1.72
CA GLN A 448 1.36 20.43 -1.15
C GLN A 448 0.56 20.86 0.08
N TYR A 449 1.14 21.62 1.00
CA TYR A 449 0.46 22.11 2.20
C TYR A 449 -0.69 23.06 1.89
N SER A 450 -0.59 23.83 0.82
CA SER A 450 -1.72 24.64 0.33
C SER A 450 -2.92 23.76 -0.07
N ILE A 451 -2.66 22.60 -0.67
CA ILE A 451 -3.70 21.62 -1.00
C ILE A 451 -4.26 20.96 0.26
N LEU A 452 -3.37 20.47 1.15
CA LEU A 452 -3.78 19.80 2.39
C LEU A 452 -4.62 20.70 3.29
N SER A 453 -4.26 21.99 3.41
CA SER A 453 -5.06 22.94 4.18
C SER A 453 -6.45 23.18 3.55
N GLY A 454 -6.54 23.16 2.22
CA GLY A 454 -7.82 23.18 1.50
C GLY A 454 -8.65 21.92 1.70
N TRP A 455 -8.00 20.79 1.96
CA TRP A 455 -8.66 19.50 2.24
C TRP A 455 -9.09 19.34 3.70
N ALA A 456 -8.57 20.13 4.59
CA ALA A 456 -8.72 19.96 6.04
C ALA A 456 -10.17 19.90 6.53
N ALA A 457 -11.10 20.65 5.90
CA ALA A 457 -12.54 20.59 6.19
C ALA A 457 -13.36 20.15 4.95
N HIS A 458 -12.73 19.52 3.97
CA HIS A 458 -13.39 19.12 2.73
C HIS A 458 -14.20 17.83 2.94
N SER A 459 -15.48 17.85 2.58
CA SER A 459 -16.41 16.75 2.82
C SER A 459 -16.19 15.49 1.93
N LYS A 460 -15.35 15.60 0.90
CA LYS A 460 -15.04 14.52 -0.05
C LYS A 460 -13.62 13.97 0.11
N ILE A 461 -12.93 14.30 1.19
CA ILE A 461 -11.57 13.83 1.47
C ILE A 461 -11.56 13.09 2.80
N GLY A 462 -11.23 11.82 2.76
CA GLY A 462 -11.06 10.98 3.94
C GLY A 462 -9.76 11.32 4.65
N GLN A 463 -9.84 11.90 5.84
CA GLN A 463 -8.63 12.27 6.61
C GLN A 463 -8.11 11.14 7.47
N ILE A 464 -8.98 10.22 7.83
CA ILE A 464 -8.68 9.03 8.61
C ILE A 464 -9.28 7.83 7.91
N GLU A 465 -8.56 6.73 7.85
CA GLU A 465 -9.12 5.41 7.60
C GLU A 465 -9.34 4.70 8.94
N MET A 466 -10.48 4.07 9.08
CA MET A 466 -10.83 3.18 10.19
C MET A 466 -10.97 1.77 9.64
N ILE A 467 -10.16 0.84 10.12
CA ILE A 467 -10.22 -0.58 9.72
C ILE A 467 -10.75 -1.38 10.89
N PHE A 468 -11.91 -2.02 10.72
CA PHE A 468 -12.42 -2.96 11.70
C PHE A 468 -11.68 -4.28 11.60
N ASN A 469 -10.82 -4.53 12.58
CA ASN A 469 -9.86 -5.62 12.57
C ASN A 469 -10.35 -6.75 13.47
N MET A 470 -10.56 -7.94 12.90
CA MET A 470 -10.96 -9.15 13.63
C MET A 470 -9.79 -9.88 14.29
N PHE A 471 -8.61 -9.25 14.37
CA PHE A 471 -7.38 -9.84 14.90
C PHE A 471 -6.84 -9.05 16.11
N GLY A 472 -6.37 -9.78 17.13
CA GLY A 472 -5.77 -9.21 18.34
C GLY A 472 -4.85 -10.19 19.06
N SER A 473 -4.48 -9.85 20.30
CA SER A 473 -3.54 -10.60 21.12
C SER A 473 -4.16 -11.79 21.90
N ALA A 474 -5.47 -12.01 21.76
CA ALA A 474 -6.19 -13.14 22.34
C ALA A 474 -7.33 -13.56 21.40
N ALA A 475 -7.84 -14.80 21.56
CA ALA A 475 -8.85 -15.39 20.68
C ALA A 475 -10.15 -14.55 20.56
N SER A 476 -10.56 -13.85 21.62
CA SER A 476 -11.75 -12.98 21.61
C SER A 476 -11.41 -11.50 21.38
N MET A 477 -10.21 -11.17 20.94
CA MET A 477 -9.78 -9.77 20.78
C MET A 477 -9.97 -9.30 19.34
N ILE A 478 -10.65 -8.16 19.21
CA ILE A 478 -10.87 -7.42 17.97
C ILE A 478 -10.36 -5.99 18.14
N GLY A 479 -10.23 -5.24 17.06
CA GLY A 479 -9.74 -3.87 17.13
C GLY A 479 -10.30 -2.95 16.06
N ILE A 480 -10.06 -1.64 16.23
CA ILE A 480 -10.19 -0.65 15.15
C ILE A 480 -8.84 0.02 15.01
N GLN A 481 -8.26 -0.13 13.83
CA GLN A 481 -7.02 0.56 13.44
C GLN A 481 -7.40 1.90 12.82
N LEU A 482 -6.72 2.95 13.26
CA LEU A 482 -6.87 4.32 12.81
C LEU A 482 -5.64 4.71 12.01
N CYS A 483 -5.82 5.18 10.81
CA CYS A 483 -4.71 5.49 9.90
C CYS A 483 -4.87 6.90 9.34
N LEU A 484 -3.90 7.75 9.61
CA LEU A 484 -3.84 9.13 9.13
C LEU A 484 -3.54 9.14 7.61
N GLN A 485 -4.46 9.65 6.81
CA GLN A 485 -4.37 9.55 5.34
C GLN A 485 -3.59 10.70 4.68
N HIS A 486 -3.60 11.89 5.27
CA HIS A 486 -2.96 13.09 4.69
C HIS A 486 -2.06 13.78 5.72
N PRO A 487 -0.91 13.18 6.08
CA PRO A 487 -0.01 13.76 7.06
C PRO A 487 0.59 15.08 6.57
N PHE A 488 0.75 16.03 7.48
CA PHE A 488 1.57 17.22 7.28
C PHE A 488 3.05 16.94 7.53
N SER A 489 3.38 16.01 8.41
CA SER A 489 4.77 15.61 8.64
C SER A 489 5.43 15.13 7.36
N ARG A 490 6.68 15.53 7.12
CA ARG A 490 7.49 15.15 5.96
C ARG A 490 8.83 14.62 6.43
N GLY A 491 9.27 13.58 5.74
CA GLY A 491 10.49 12.89 6.04
C GLY A 491 11.43 12.73 4.85
N TYR A 492 12.40 11.82 5.00
CA TYR A 492 13.41 11.55 3.98
C TYR A 492 13.96 10.12 4.02
N VAL A 493 14.60 9.73 2.93
CA VAL A 493 15.42 8.52 2.77
C VAL A 493 16.78 8.93 2.25
N ASN A 494 17.82 8.84 3.07
CA ASN A 494 19.17 9.23 2.73
C ASN A 494 20.14 8.06 2.88
N ILE A 495 21.12 7.94 1.99
CA ILE A 495 22.22 6.97 2.14
C ILE A 495 23.05 7.28 3.37
N LYS A 496 23.60 6.22 3.99
CA LYS A 496 24.58 6.30 5.09
C LYS A 496 26.00 5.99 4.65
N SER A 497 26.17 5.48 3.44
CA SER A 497 27.45 5.18 2.81
C SER A 497 27.32 5.13 1.28
N ALA A 498 28.40 4.91 0.58
CA ALA A 498 28.42 4.69 -0.87
C ALA A 498 28.00 3.25 -1.27
N SER A 499 27.73 2.37 -0.32
CA SER A 499 27.33 0.98 -0.55
C SER A 499 25.82 0.83 -0.56
N ILE A 500 25.27 0.21 -1.61
CA ILE A 500 23.85 -0.13 -1.68
C ILE A 500 23.43 -1.18 -0.64
N PHE A 501 24.39 -1.97 -0.14
CA PHE A 501 24.11 -3.02 0.84
C PHE A 501 23.95 -2.48 2.26
N ASP A 502 24.35 -1.24 2.51
CA ASP A 502 24.10 -0.55 3.77
C ASP A 502 22.69 0.08 3.72
N TYR A 503 21.85 -0.28 4.67
CA TYR A 503 20.47 0.27 4.72
C TYR A 503 20.54 1.79 4.88
N PRO A 504 19.69 2.52 4.13
CA PRO A 504 19.64 3.97 4.22
C PRO A 504 19.07 4.43 5.57
N GLU A 505 19.26 5.68 5.87
CA GLU A 505 18.55 6.38 6.92
C GLU A 505 17.12 6.65 6.45
N ILE A 506 16.14 6.15 7.20
CA ILE A 506 14.72 6.30 6.92
C ILE A 506 14.11 7.09 8.06
N ASN A 507 13.70 8.30 7.78
CA ASN A 507 13.05 9.16 8.77
C ASN A 507 11.70 9.65 8.24
N PRO A 508 10.58 9.06 8.64
CA PRO A 508 9.25 9.55 8.30
C PRO A 508 8.88 10.85 9.04
N ASN A 509 9.61 11.20 10.10
CA ASN A 509 9.38 12.39 10.93
C ASN A 509 7.96 12.43 11.53
N TYR A 510 7.47 11.28 12.00
CA TYR A 510 6.11 11.09 12.52
C TYR A 510 5.74 12.13 13.57
N LEU A 511 4.51 12.66 13.47
CA LEU A 511 3.91 13.59 14.43
C LEU A 511 4.72 14.87 14.69
N SER A 512 5.68 15.21 13.83
CA SER A 512 6.47 16.42 13.95
C SER A 512 5.62 17.68 13.79
N VAL A 513 4.59 17.63 12.97
CA VAL A 513 3.59 18.67 12.78
C VAL A 513 2.36 18.32 13.61
N SER A 514 1.97 19.18 14.54
CA SER A 514 0.95 18.91 15.56
C SER A 514 -0.44 18.58 15.00
N TYR A 515 -0.74 19.04 13.77
CA TYR A 515 -2.02 18.77 13.11
C TYR A 515 -2.25 17.26 12.89
N ASP A 516 -1.19 16.49 12.69
CA ASP A 516 -1.24 15.04 12.56
C ASP A 516 -1.71 14.39 13.87
N LEU A 517 -1.17 14.86 15.01
CA LEU A 517 -1.58 14.38 16.33
C LEU A 517 -3.02 14.80 16.68
N ASP A 518 -3.42 16.01 16.32
CA ASP A 518 -4.78 16.53 16.55
C ASP A 518 -5.84 15.68 15.81
N LEU A 519 -5.56 15.30 14.55
CA LEU A 519 -6.42 14.41 13.77
C LEU A 519 -6.49 13.01 14.38
N MET A 520 -5.35 12.43 14.73
CA MET A 520 -5.29 11.11 15.34
C MET A 520 -6.00 11.06 16.69
N ARG A 521 -5.84 12.09 17.55
CA ARG A 521 -6.57 12.22 18.81
C ARG A 521 -8.08 12.32 18.57
N THR A 522 -8.49 13.08 17.59
CA THR A 522 -9.90 13.23 17.22
C THR A 522 -10.49 11.90 16.74
N ALA A 523 -9.77 11.22 15.87
CA ALA A 523 -10.15 9.89 15.39
C ALA A 523 -10.27 8.88 16.53
N PHE A 524 -9.35 8.92 17.49
CA PHE A 524 -9.39 8.08 18.67
C PHE A 524 -10.66 8.31 19.51
N LYS A 525 -11.01 9.56 19.76
CA LYS A 525 -12.27 9.93 20.45
C LYS A 525 -13.50 9.50 19.65
N TYR A 526 -13.45 9.65 18.31
CA TYR A 526 -14.54 9.22 17.43
C TYR A 526 -14.71 7.70 17.47
N THR A 527 -13.62 6.93 17.48
CA THR A 527 -13.65 5.46 17.61
C THR A 527 -14.25 5.01 18.94
N ARG A 528 -13.97 5.69 20.06
CA ARG A 528 -14.62 5.39 21.33
C ARG A 528 -16.13 5.62 21.30
N LYS A 529 -16.62 6.60 20.54
CA LYS A 529 -18.05 6.77 20.29
C LYS A 529 -18.58 5.63 19.42
N THR A 530 -17.83 5.20 18.40
CA THR A 530 -18.21 4.09 17.52
C THR A 530 -18.42 2.81 18.32
N ILE A 531 -17.50 2.40 19.17
CA ILE A 531 -17.60 1.17 19.97
C ILE A 531 -18.70 1.25 21.05
N ALA A 532 -19.13 2.44 21.43
CA ALA A 532 -20.25 2.67 22.34
C ALA A 532 -21.62 2.77 21.63
N THR A 533 -21.66 2.68 20.30
CA THR A 533 -22.86 2.80 19.48
C THR A 533 -23.36 1.43 19.06
N ALA A 534 -24.67 1.19 19.22
CA ALA A 534 -25.30 -0.04 18.76
C ALA A 534 -25.33 -0.11 17.19
N PRO A 535 -25.24 -1.31 16.61
CA PRO A 535 -25.17 -2.63 17.25
C PRO A 535 -23.77 -3.06 17.73
N MET A 536 -22.68 -2.34 17.39
CA MET A 536 -21.32 -2.73 17.77
C MET A 536 -21.15 -2.86 19.29
N SER A 537 -21.74 -1.93 20.06
CA SER A 537 -21.66 -1.95 21.55
C SER A 537 -22.20 -3.23 22.18
N GLU A 538 -23.08 -3.97 21.49
CA GLU A 538 -23.71 -5.19 22.00
C GLU A 538 -22.75 -6.39 21.96
N MET A 539 -21.75 -6.36 21.04
CA MET A 539 -20.77 -7.42 20.92
C MET A 539 -19.47 -7.17 21.68
N ILE A 540 -19.32 -6.02 22.34
CA ILE A 540 -18.10 -5.62 23.04
C ILE A 540 -18.30 -5.75 24.56
N LYS A 541 -17.44 -6.51 25.23
CA LYS A 541 -17.40 -6.60 26.69
C LYS A 541 -16.70 -5.39 27.32
N THR A 542 -15.55 -5.04 26.82
CA THR A 542 -14.73 -3.95 27.35
C THR A 542 -13.67 -3.51 26.34
N GLU A 543 -13.26 -2.24 26.40
CA GLU A 543 -12.02 -1.75 25.81
C GLU A 543 -10.84 -2.31 26.62
N THR A 544 -9.86 -2.92 25.93
CA THR A 544 -8.67 -3.53 26.57
C THR A 544 -7.42 -2.70 26.38
N THR A 545 -7.29 -2.09 25.21
CA THR A 545 -6.13 -1.28 24.86
C THR A 545 -6.60 -0.03 24.12
N PRO A 546 -6.20 1.14 24.59
CA PRO A 546 -5.30 1.41 25.71
C PRO A 546 -5.92 1.26 27.09
N GLY A 547 -7.27 1.16 27.24
CA GLY A 547 -7.91 1.02 28.55
C GLY A 547 -7.65 2.17 29.53
N MET A 548 -7.33 3.36 29.02
CA MET A 548 -6.86 4.51 29.81
C MET A 548 -7.92 5.63 29.88
N PRO A 549 -7.73 6.63 30.78
CA PRO A 549 -8.59 7.81 30.83
C PRO A 549 -8.74 8.51 29.48
N ALA A 550 -9.89 9.13 29.24
CA ALA A 550 -10.20 9.84 27.99
C ALA A 550 -9.64 11.28 27.96
N THR A 551 -8.59 11.58 28.73
CA THR A 551 -7.93 12.90 28.68
C THR A 551 -7.08 13.03 27.44
N ASP A 552 -6.96 14.25 26.90
CA ASP A 552 -6.17 14.51 25.70
C ASP A 552 -4.71 14.12 25.89
N ASP A 553 -4.12 14.40 27.04
CA ASP A 553 -2.72 14.05 27.34
C ASP A 553 -2.49 12.54 27.33
N ALA A 554 -3.40 11.76 27.92
CA ALA A 554 -3.30 10.30 27.93
C ALA A 554 -3.42 9.73 26.50
N ILE A 555 -4.36 10.25 25.70
CA ILE A 555 -4.54 9.84 24.29
C ILE A 555 -3.31 10.22 23.47
N ASN A 556 -2.79 11.45 23.60
CA ASN A 556 -1.59 11.91 22.91
C ASN A 556 -0.37 11.04 23.27
N GLY A 557 -0.17 10.73 24.55
CA GLY A 557 0.91 9.85 25.02
C GLY A 557 0.80 8.44 24.43
N TYR A 558 -0.42 7.90 24.39
CA TYR A 558 -0.67 6.59 23.77
C TYR A 558 -0.37 6.62 22.26
N ILE A 559 -0.90 7.59 21.51
CA ILE A 559 -0.65 7.72 20.06
C ILE A 559 0.86 7.84 19.83
N ALA A 560 1.56 8.72 20.55
CA ALA A 560 2.99 8.90 20.38
C ALA A 560 3.79 7.62 20.63
N SER A 561 3.42 6.82 21.63
CA SER A 561 4.15 5.60 21.99
C SER A 561 3.80 4.37 21.15
N SER A 562 2.51 4.22 20.75
CA SER A 562 1.99 3.02 20.08
C SER A 562 1.88 3.13 18.57
N SER A 563 1.93 4.37 18.01
CA SER A 563 1.78 4.54 16.57
C SER A 563 2.93 3.94 15.77
N GLY A 564 2.58 3.45 14.59
CA GLY A 564 3.52 2.83 13.65
C GLY A 564 3.14 3.09 12.20
N THR A 565 3.82 2.41 11.30
CA THR A 565 3.56 2.46 9.86
C THR A 565 2.25 1.74 9.50
N GLU A 566 1.57 2.21 8.47
CA GLU A 566 0.56 1.44 7.73
C GLU A 566 1.16 0.81 6.46
N TYR A 567 2.48 0.84 6.35
CA TYR A 567 3.24 0.27 5.25
C TYR A 567 3.02 0.97 3.90
N HIS A 568 2.71 2.26 3.91
CA HIS A 568 2.37 3.06 2.74
C HIS A 568 3.37 4.20 2.44
N PRO A 569 4.70 4.01 2.53
CA PRO A 569 5.63 5.09 2.21
C PRO A 569 5.56 5.47 0.74
N ILE A 570 5.53 6.79 0.45
CA ILE A 570 5.52 7.39 -0.89
C ILE A 570 6.44 8.61 -0.96
N GLY A 571 6.60 9.18 -2.14
CA GLY A 571 7.00 10.58 -2.36
C GLY A 571 8.49 10.85 -2.50
N THR A 572 9.36 9.89 -2.27
CA THR A 572 10.82 10.09 -2.24
C THR A 572 11.49 10.37 -3.59
N ASN A 573 10.76 10.23 -4.69
CA ASN A 573 11.16 10.63 -6.04
C ASN A 573 10.02 11.40 -6.72
N SER A 574 9.47 12.38 -6.04
CA SER A 574 8.23 13.06 -6.41
C SER A 574 8.18 13.53 -7.85
N MET A 575 7.05 13.25 -8.51
CA MET A 575 6.70 13.78 -9.82
C MET A 575 6.17 15.22 -9.65
N LEU A 576 7.09 16.16 -9.64
CA LEU A 576 6.85 17.59 -9.47
C LEU A 576 7.68 18.37 -10.49
N PRO A 577 7.38 19.64 -10.76
CA PRO A 577 8.31 20.53 -11.48
C PRO A 577 9.67 20.61 -10.78
N LEU A 578 10.74 20.75 -11.56
CA LEU A 578 12.10 20.78 -11.01
C LEU A 578 12.29 21.90 -9.95
N GLU A 579 11.71 23.05 -10.18
CA GLU A 579 11.72 24.22 -9.26
C GLU A 579 10.90 23.99 -7.97
N ARG A 580 10.14 22.89 -7.91
CA ARG A 580 9.41 22.41 -6.72
C ARG A 580 10.05 21.14 -6.13
N GLY A 581 11.33 20.91 -6.35
CA GLY A 581 12.06 19.76 -5.85
C GLY A 581 11.63 18.44 -6.50
N GLY A 582 11.08 18.50 -7.72
CA GLY A 582 10.73 17.32 -8.49
C GLY A 582 11.95 16.48 -8.84
N VAL A 583 11.78 15.14 -8.81
CA VAL A 583 12.80 14.18 -9.23
C VAL A 583 12.53 13.66 -10.63
N VAL A 584 11.27 13.47 -10.98
CA VAL A 584 10.86 13.03 -12.32
C VAL A 584 9.86 14.00 -12.93
N ASP A 585 9.90 14.11 -14.26
CA ASP A 585 8.85 14.79 -15.03
C ASP A 585 7.56 13.94 -15.12
N THR A 586 6.51 14.47 -15.71
CA THR A 586 5.23 13.74 -15.88
C THR A 586 5.32 12.51 -16.80
N ARG A 587 6.41 12.35 -17.54
CA ARG A 587 6.73 11.13 -18.30
C ARG A 587 7.61 10.19 -17.48
N LEU A 588 7.84 10.50 -16.21
CA LEU A 588 8.64 9.73 -15.25
C LEU A 588 10.13 9.69 -15.55
N ILE A 589 10.64 10.56 -16.45
CA ILE A 589 12.08 10.72 -16.71
C ILE A 589 12.71 11.48 -15.55
N VAL A 590 13.79 10.93 -15.00
CA VAL A 590 14.59 11.61 -13.98
C VAL A 590 15.22 12.87 -14.57
N TYR A 591 15.00 14.02 -13.94
CA TYR A 591 15.55 15.29 -14.40
C TYR A 591 17.08 15.23 -14.54
N GLY A 592 17.61 15.90 -15.55
CA GLY A 592 19.03 15.87 -15.88
C GLY A 592 19.50 14.58 -16.59
N THR A 593 18.59 13.63 -16.88
CA THR A 593 18.88 12.40 -17.63
C THR A 593 18.06 12.30 -18.92
N LYS A 594 18.44 11.38 -19.83
CA LYS A 594 17.71 11.16 -21.11
C LYS A 594 16.83 9.92 -21.12
N ASN A 595 17.26 8.87 -20.41
CA ASN A 595 16.72 7.51 -20.55
C ASN A 595 16.69 6.74 -19.23
N LEU A 596 16.62 7.47 -18.13
CA LEU A 596 16.40 6.90 -16.79
C LEU A 596 15.02 7.30 -16.31
N ARG A 597 14.19 6.32 -15.89
CA ARG A 597 12.88 6.55 -15.29
C ARG A 597 12.81 5.98 -13.88
N VAL A 598 11.86 6.50 -13.10
CA VAL A 598 11.36 5.86 -11.88
C VAL A 598 9.90 5.47 -12.12
N VAL A 599 9.59 4.20 -11.92
CA VAL A 599 8.23 3.65 -12.06
C VAL A 599 7.90 2.82 -10.83
N ASP A 600 7.53 3.48 -9.78
CA ASP A 600 6.97 2.94 -8.54
C ASP A 600 6.27 4.06 -7.74
N VAL A 601 5.74 3.75 -6.58
CA VAL A 601 4.96 4.72 -5.81
C VAL A 601 5.78 5.86 -5.19
N SER A 602 7.12 5.81 -5.27
CA SER A 602 7.97 6.95 -4.86
C SER A 602 7.73 8.22 -5.68
N ILE A 603 7.13 8.09 -6.86
CA ILE A 603 6.80 9.24 -7.72
C ILE A 603 5.57 10.02 -7.25
N ALA A 604 4.71 9.42 -6.43
CA ALA A 604 3.47 10.06 -5.98
C ALA A 604 3.79 11.34 -5.17
N PRO A 605 3.37 12.52 -5.63
CA PRO A 605 3.77 13.77 -4.98
C PRO A 605 2.95 14.05 -3.72
N LEU A 606 1.78 13.45 -3.58
CA LEU A 606 0.86 13.62 -2.46
C LEU A 606 0.13 12.31 -2.19
N HIS A 607 -0.12 12.00 -0.91
CA HIS A 607 -0.82 10.80 -0.50
C HIS A 607 -2.30 10.81 -0.93
N VAL A 608 -2.87 9.61 -1.01
CA VAL A 608 -4.28 9.38 -1.31
C VAL A 608 -4.92 8.60 -0.17
N SER A 609 -6.22 8.79 0.09
CA SER A 609 -6.96 8.08 1.14
C SER A 609 -7.29 6.64 0.72
N ALA A 610 -6.23 5.83 0.60
CA ALA A 610 -6.31 4.42 0.22
C ALA A 610 -5.01 3.69 0.52
N HIS A 611 -5.06 2.36 0.64
CA HIS A 611 -3.89 1.51 0.53
C HIS A 611 -3.27 1.64 -0.87
N THR A 612 -1.95 1.77 -0.94
CA THR A 612 -1.24 2.24 -2.14
C THR A 612 -1.07 1.19 -3.24
N MET A 613 -1.53 -0.06 -3.05
CA MET A 613 -1.28 -1.14 -4.01
C MET A 613 -1.95 -0.91 -5.37
N ALA A 614 -3.26 -0.58 -5.40
CA ALA A 614 -3.97 -0.31 -6.65
C ALA A 614 -3.37 0.90 -7.38
N THR A 615 -3.02 1.97 -6.64
CA THR A 615 -2.33 3.14 -7.16
C THR A 615 -0.98 2.77 -7.78
N THR A 616 -0.20 1.88 -7.14
CA THR A 616 1.10 1.42 -7.66
C THR A 616 0.96 0.66 -8.98
N TYR A 617 -0.04 -0.23 -9.09
CA TYR A 617 -0.35 -0.87 -10.38
C TYR A 617 -0.82 0.15 -11.43
N GLY A 618 -1.65 1.12 -11.02
CA GLY A 618 -2.07 2.22 -11.90
C GLY A 618 -0.89 3.01 -12.46
N ILE A 619 0.10 3.32 -11.63
CA ILE A 619 1.35 3.97 -12.04
C ILE A 619 2.10 3.10 -13.07
N ALA A 620 2.24 1.81 -12.83
CA ALA A 620 2.95 0.90 -13.74
C ALA A 620 2.24 0.75 -15.09
N GLU A 621 0.91 0.62 -15.08
CA GLU A 621 0.09 0.56 -16.30
C GLU A 621 0.17 1.86 -17.10
N ARG A 622 0.05 3.02 -16.43
CA ARG A 622 0.19 4.34 -17.05
C ARG A 622 1.58 4.55 -17.64
N ALA A 623 2.63 4.18 -16.89
CA ALA A 623 4.02 4.24 -17.36
C ALA A 623 4.24 3.37 -18.61
N ALA A 624 3.66 2.16 -18.62
CA ALA A 624 3.73 1.30 -19.80
C ALA A 624 3.12 1.98 -21.03
N ASP A 625 1.97 2.63 -20.90
CA ASP A 625 1.31 3.34 -21.99
C ASP A 625 2.15 4.54 -22.49
N ILE A 626 2.76 5.30 -21.57
CA ILE A 626 3.67 6.43 -21.88
C ILE A 626 4.91 5.93 -22.64
N ILE A 627 5.53 4.84 -22.17
CA ILE A 627 6.69 4.23 -22.83
C ILE A 627 6.29 3.67 -24.20
N LYS A 628 5.11 3.07 -24.30
CA LYS A 628 4.53 2.58 -25.55
C LYS A 628 4.41 3.71 -26.56
N ALA A 629 3.82 4.81 -26.18
CA ALA A 629 3.64 5.97 -27.05
C ALA A 629 4.99 6.51 -27.57
N LYS A 630 6.04 6.49 -26.73
CA LYS A 630 7.39 6.97 -27.11
C LYS A 630 8.06 6.07 -28.17
N TYR A 631 7.99 4.75 -28.03
CA TYR A 631 8.82 3.83 -28.84
C TYR A 631 8.07 3.07 -29.92
N PHE A 632 6.74 3.02 -29.86
CA PHE A 632 5.93 2.13 -30.70
C PHE A 632 4.70 2.79 -31.33
N ALA A 633 4.64 4.15 -31.34
CA ALA A 633 3.63 4.87 -32.10
C ALA A 633 3.73 4.45 -33.57
N VAL A 634 2.71 3.76 -34.07
CA VAL A 634 2.63 3.31 -35.46
C VAL A 634 2.69 4.54 -36.37
N GLY A 635 3.80 4.70 -37.05
CA GLY A 635 4.05 5.50 -38.23
C GLY A 635 3.17 6.73 -38.45
N SER A 636 3.44 7.84 -37.77
CA SER A 636 3.36 9.14 -38.44
C SER A 636 4.68 9.32 -39.19
N SER A 637 4.64 9.08 -40.50
CA SER A 637 5.74 9.31 -41.41
C SER A 637 6.34 10.68 -41.16
N SER A 638 7.57 10.70 -40.66
CA SER A 638 8.42 11.88 -40.71
C SER A 638 8.73 12.19 -42.19
N SER A 639 7.90 13.01 -42.81
CA SER A 639 8.29 13.71 -44.01
C SER A 639 9.31 14.76 -43.61
N SER A 640 10.57 14.42 -43.84
CA SER A 640 11.67 15.38 -43.84
C SER A 640 11.38 16.53 -44.80
N PRO A 641 11.56 17.78 -44.42
CA PRO A 641 11.57 18.87 -45.34
C PRO A 641 12.97 19.04 -45.92
N ASN A 642 13.21 18.39 -47.07
CA ASN A 642 14.30 18.77 -47.93
C ASN A 642 13.77 18.75 -49.36
N SER A 643 13.45 19.92 -49.88
CA SER A 643 13.30 20.19 -51.31
C SER A 643 13.92 21.51 -51.64
N PRO A 644 14.75 21.60 -52.64
CA PRO A 644 15.23 22.87 -53.14
C PRO A 644 14.20 23.52 -54.10
N SER A 645 14.09 24.81 -53.96
CA SER A 645 13.37 25.72 -54.83
C SER A 645 13.76 25.60 -56.31
N SER A 646 12.80 25.58 -57.21
CA SER A 646 12.96 26.11 -58.57
C SER A 646 11.67 26.81 -59.01
N SER A 647 11.91 27.99 -59.47
CA SER A 647 11.05 29.03 -59.99
C SER A 647 10.29 28.65 -61.26
N GLY A 648 9.12 29.27 -61.43
CA GLY A 648 8.68 29.62 -62.79
C GLY A 648 7.21 29.42 -63.10
N GLY A 649 6.49 30.52 -63.34
CA GLY A 649 5.54 30.63 -64.43
C GLY A 649 4.05 30.76 -64.10
N ALA A 650 3.56 31.93 -64.38
CA ALA A 650 2.19 32.42 -64.32
C ALA A 650 1.22 31.69 -65.27
N GLY A 651 -0.07 31.70 -64.87
CA GLY A 651 -1.16 31.33 -65.82
C GLY A 651 -2.52 31.35 -65.14
N SER A 652 -3.19 32.50 -65.31
CA SER A 652 -4.58 32.80 -65.01
C SER A 652 -5.60 31.86 -65.65
N GLY A 653 -6.72 31.64 -64.98
CA GLY A 653 -7.93 31.08 -65.67
C GLY A 653 -9.04 30.78 -64.71
N SER A 654 -10.00 31.67 -64.65
CA SER A 654 -11.32 31.65 -64.06
C SER A 654 -12.22 30.58 -64.59
N GLY A 655 -13.23 30.14 -63.83
CA GLY A 655 -14.40 29.45 -64.32
C GLY A 655 -15.20 28.64 -63.37
N SER A 656 -16.17 29.17 -62.89
CA SER A 656 -17.49 28.97 -62.33
C SER A 656 -18.20 27.66 -62.73
N SER A 657 -19.06 27.25 -61.79
CA SER A 657 -20.42 26.70 -61.89
C SER A 657 -20.61 25.15 -61.97
N ASN A 658 -21.23 24.67 -61.03
CA ASN A 658 -22.59 24.13 -60.89
C ASN A 658 -22.97 22.81 -61.57
N THR A 659 -23.68 22.08 -60.77
CA THR A 659 -24.87 21.23 -60.97
C THR A 659 -24.75 19.72 -61.22
N ASN A 660 -25.37 19.10 -60.22
CA ASN A 660 -26.42 18.07 -60.28
C ASN A 660 -26.25 16.76 -61.06
N ASN A 661 -26.52 15.77 -60.30
CA ASN A 661 -27.54 14.73 -60.51
C ASN A 661 -27.20 13.36 -61.11
N THR A 662 -27.70 12.43 -60.31
CA THR A 662 -28.43 11.18 -60.69
C THR A 662 -27.68 9.87 -60.94
N THR A 663 -27.99 9.00 -60.03
CA THR A 663 -28.43 7.60 -60.24
C THR A 663 -27.63 6.68 -61.15
N ASN A 664 -27.15 5.57 -60.64
CA ASN A 664 -27.83 4.29 -60.86
C ASN A 664 -27.11 3.15 -60.12
N SER A 665 -27.95 2.40 -59.48
CA SER A 665 -27.91 1.02 -59.06
C SER A 665 -27.02 0.05 -59.82
N SER A 666 -26.29 -0.77 -59.09
CA SER A 666 -26.27 -2.21 -59.39
C SER A 666 -25.97 -3.02 -58.13
N SER A 667 -26.86 -3.94 -57.91
CA SER A 667 -26.95 -4.98 -56.95
C SER A 667 -25.80 -6.00 -57.00
N SER A 668 -25.29 -6.37 -55.81
CA SER A 668 -24.83 -7.74 -55.64
C SER A 668 -25.25 -8.26 -54.27
N LEU A 669 -26.13 -9.23 -54.31
CA LEU A 669 -26.49 -10.15 -53.25
C LEU A 669 -25.28 -10.95 -52.80
N SER A 670 -24.99 -11.05 -51.47
CA SER A 670 -24.97 -12.31 -50.91
C SER A 670 -24.44 -12.49 -49.57
N THR A 671 -24.50 -13.60 -49.05
CA THR A 671 -23.88 -14.26 -47.88
C THR A 671 -24.61 -13.97 -46.55
N GLY A 672 -25.90 -14.32 -46.60
CA GLY A 672 -26.74 -14.32 -45.35
C GLY A 672 -27.39 -15.66 -45.02
N THR A 673 -27.08 -16.78 -45.71
CA THR A 673 -27.89 -18.00 -45.58
C THR A 673 -27.16 -19.24 -45.07
N LYS A 674 -26.00 -19.11 -44.45
CA LYS A 674 -25.27 -20.27 -43.87
C LYS A 674 -25.06 -20.25 -42.36
N ILE A 675 -25.66 -19.33 -41.61
CA ILE A 675 -25.53 -19.26 -40.10
C ILE A 675 -26.81 -19.73 -39.40
N ALA A 676 -27.87 -20.04 -40.07
CA ALA A 676 -29.16 -20.35 -39.39
C ALA A 676 -29.37 -21.84 -38.98
N ILE A 677 -28.43 -22.76 -39.28
CA ILE A 677 -28.57 -24.19 -38.93
C ILE A 677 -27.72 -24.59 -37.71
N GLY A 678 -26.77 -23.75 -37.27
CA GLY A 678 -25.92 -24.03 -36.10
C GLY A 678 -26.49 -23.57 -34.75
N ALA A 679 -27.46 -22.64 -34.71
CA ALA A 679 -27.97 -22.06 -33.47
C ALA A 679 -29.10 -22.87 -32.83
N GLY A 680 -29.78 -23.72 -33.52
CA GLY A 680 -30.90 -24.51 -32.99
C GLY A 680 -30.49 -25.67 -32.09
N SER A 681 -29.29 -26.24 -32.31
CA SER A 681 -28.81 -27.40 -31.54
C SER A 681 -28.13 -27.01 -30.21
N ALA A 682 -27.59 -25.80 -30.12
CA ALA A 682 -26.95 -25.33 -28.88
C ALA A 682 -28.00 -24.92 -27.81
N VAL A 683 -29.12 -24.32 -28.18
CA VAL A 683 -30.19 -23.93 -27.26
C VAL A 683 -30.94 -25.15 -26.71
N GLY A 684 -31.10 -26.19 -27.48
CA GLY A 684 -31.71 -27.47 -27.03
C GLY A 684 -30.84 -28.18 -25.98
N ALA A 685 -29.49 -28.16 -26.17
CA ALA A 685 -28.58 -28.78 -25.20
C ALA A 685 -28.49 -27.99 -23.87
N ILE A 686 -28.53 -26.67 -23.92
CA ILE A 686 -28.52 -25.80 -22.72
C ILE A 686 -29.82 -25.99 -21.93
N ALA A 687 -30.96 -26.07 -22.59
CA ALA A 687 -32.26 -26.31 -21.92
C ALA A 687 -32.31 -27.70 -21.27
N LEU A 688 -31.73 -28.73 -21.89
CA LEU A 688 -31.66 -30.08 -21.30
C LEU A 688 -30.72 -30.14 -20.08
N ILE A 689 -29.59 -29.45 -20.14
CA ILE A 689 -28.65 -29.35 -19.01
C ILE A 689 -29.28 -28.57 -17.84
N ALA A 690 -29.98 -27.46 -18.11
CA ALA A 690 -30.71 -26.73 -17.08
C ALA A 690 -31.79 -27.56 -16.42
N LEU A 691 -32.53 -28.37 -17.18
CA LEU A 691 -33.55 -29.29 -16.64
C LEU A 691 -32.90 -30.39 -15.77
N LEU A 692 -31.77 -30.95 -16.19
CA LEU A 692 -31.06 -31.96 -15.41
C LEU A 692 -30.47 -31.40 -14.12
N VAL A 693 -29.99 -30.17 -14.12
CA VAL A 693 -29.51 -29.44 -12.92
C VAL A 693 -30.66 -29.17 -11.95
N LEU A 694 -31.83 -28.77 -12.47
CA LEU A 694 -33.06 -28.57 -11.64
C LEU A 694 -33.57 -29.87 -11.01
N LEU A 695 -33.52 -30.97 -11.75
CA LEU A 695 -33.92 -32.28 -11.23
C LEU A 695 -32.92 -32.79 -10.17
N ARG A 696 -31.64 -32.58 -10.35
CA ARG A 696 -30.62 -32.91 -9.36
C ARG A 696 -30.75 -32.07 -8.08
N ARG A 697 -31.02 -30.76 -8.22
CA ARG A 697 -31.27 -29.88 -7.06
C ARG A 697 -32.52 -30.26 -6.28
N ARG A 698 -33.59 -30.76 -6.97
CA ARG A 698 -34.78 -31.29 -6.29
C ARG A 698 -34.52 -32.63 -5.59
N GLY A 699 -33.63 -33.45 -6.12
CA GLY A 699 -33.20 -34.72 -5.50
C GLY A 699 -32.42 -34.47 -4.21
N ASN A 700 -31.44 -33.54 -4.25
CA ASN A 700 -30.59 -33.19 -3.10
C ASN A 700 -31.38 -32.51 -1.98
N LYS A 701 -32.39 -31.66 -2.30
CA LYS A 701 -33.29 -31.10 -1.28
C LYS A 701 -34.17 -32.15 -0.59
N ARG A 702 -34.54 -33.19 -1.31
CA ARG A 702 -35.29 -34.32 -0.69
C ARG A 702 -34.38 -35.18 0.20
N GLN A 703 -33.11 -35.35 -0.12
CA GLN A 703 -32.15 -36.07 0.74
C GLN A 703 -31.77 -35.26 1.99
N GLN A 704 -31.58 -33.95 1.88
CA GLN A 704 -31.32 -33.08 3.04
C GLN A 704 -32.52 -32.99 4.00
N ASN A 705 -33.74 -32.92 3.48
CA ASN A 705 -34.95 -32.93 4.32
C ASN A 705 -35.22 -34.30 4.98
N ALA A 706 -34.77 -35.42 4.37
CA ALA A 706 -34.82 -36.74 4.97
C ALA A 706 -33.77 -36.94 6.07
N ALA A 707 -32.56 -36.37 5.90
CA ALA A 707 -31.49 -36.37 6.90
C ALA A 707 -31.86 -35.50 8.13
N PHE A 708 -32.49 -34.32 7.90
CA PHE A 708 -32.98 -33.45 8.99
C PHE A 708 -34.13 -34.09 9.79
N ALA A 709 -35.00 -34.88 9.14
CA ALA A 709 -36.10 -35.60 9.83
C ALA A 709 -35.62 -36.85 10.60
N ALA A 710 -34.42 -37.37 10.29
CA ALA A 710 -33.82 -38.50 10.99
C ALA A 710 -33.05 -38.11 12.26
N SER A 711 -32.58 -36.84 12.33
CA SER A 711 -31.77 -36.34 13.47
C SER A 711 -32.61 -35.82 14.66
N THR A 712 -33.96 -35.82 14.53
CA THR A 712 -34.88 -35.33 15.60
C THR A 712 -35.57 -36.44 16.38
N LYS A 713 -35.07 -37.68 16.30
CA LYS A 713 -35.57 -38.78 17.13
C LYS A 713 -34.42 -39.36 17.97
N GLU A 714 -34.03 -38.65 19.01
CA GLU A 714 -33.41 -39.23 20.20
C GLU A 714 -34.13 -38.77 21.44
N GLU A 715 -34.45 -39.76 22.28
CA GLU A 715 -35.42 -39.73 23.35
C GLU A 715 -34.94 -38.93 24.56
N TRP A 716 -35.90 -38.22 25.09
CA TRP A 716 -35.84 -37.55 26.38
C TRP A 716 -36.00 -38.58 27.50
N TYR A 717 -35.01 -38.72 28.41
CA TYR A 717 -35.20 -39.29 29.73
C TYR A 717 -35.10 -38.20 30.80
N PRO A 718 -36.09 -38.13 31.71
CA PRO A 718 -36.06 -37.13 32.79
C PRO A 718 -35.28 -37.65 33.99
N THR A 719 -34.30 -36.94 34.49
CA THR A 719 -33.76 -37.10 35.83
C THR A 719 -34.33 -36.08 36.78
N GLN A 720 -34.79 -36.61 37.91
CA GLN A 720 -35.52 -35.92 39.00
C GLN A 720 -34.62 -34.93 39.79
N PRO A 721 -35.26 -34.00 40.53
CA PRO A 721 -34.59 -32.84 41.14
C PRO A 721 -34.10 -33.13 42.55
N HIS A 722 -32.95 -32.64 42.92
CA HIS A 722 -32.54 -32.52 44.32
C HIS A 722 -32.80 -31.11 44.84
N ALA A 723 -33.47 -31.08 46.00
CA ALA A 723 -33.94 -29.93 46.74
C ALA A 723 -32.84 -29.09 47.41
N PRO A 724 -33.18 -27.90 47.87
CA PRO A 724 -32.23 -26.83 48.23
C PRO A 724 -31.79 -26.92 49.70
N PHE A 725 -30.53 -26.49 49.97
CA PHE A 725 -30.11 -26.27 51.34
C PHE A 725 -30.15 -24.77 51.71
N MET A 726 -30.80 -24.51 52.85
CA MET A 726 -31.15 -23.25 53.41
C MET A 726 -29.95 -22.45 53.98
N ALA A 727 -30.18 -21.18 53.95
CA ALA A 727 -29.69 -20.01 54.68
C ALA A 727 -28.95 -20.21 56.02
N GLY A 728 -27.92 -19.43 56.21
CA GLY A 728 -27.36 -19.11 57.48
C GLY A 728 -26.85 -17.63 57.53
N THR A 729 -27.64 -16.82 58.18
CA THR A 729 -27.43 -15.43 58.51
C THR A 729 -26.32 -15.27 59.58
N GLY A 730 -25.50 -14.26 59.48
CA GLY A 730 -24.55 -13.88 60.55
C GLY A 730 -23.92 -12.48 60.32
N LYS A 731 -24.56 -11.49 60.91
CA LYS A 731 -24.03 -10.15 61.13
C LYS A 731 -22.94 -10.13 62.22
N ARG A 732 -21.87 -9.29 62.07
CA ARG A 732 -21.45 -8.19 63.01
C ARG A 732 -20.01 -7.77 62.74
N ASN A 733 -19.84 -6.56 62.42
CA ASN A 733 -19.33 -5.37 63.18
C ASN A 733 -17.92 -5.46 63.78
N SER A 734 -17.18 -4.40 63.44
CA SER A 734 -16.38 -3.44 64.23
C SER A 734 -14.88 -3.59 64.07
N ALA A 735 -14.23 -2.57 63.45
CA ALA A 735 -13.60 -1.39 64.04
C ALA A 735 -12.47 -1.68 65.07
N PHE A 736 -11.30 -1.16 64.77
CA PHE A 736 -10.29 -0.47 65.57
C PHE A 736 -8.92 -0.65 64.89
N SER A 737 -8.29 0.33 64.48
CA SER A 737 -7.46 1.48 64.89
C SER A 737 -6.06 1.07 65.40
N VAL A 738 -5.06 1.67 64.75
CA VAL A 738 -3.91 2.40 65.25
C VAL A 738 -2.71 1.62 65.86
N ASP A 739 -1.59 2.01 65.31
CA ASP A 739 -0.27 2.32 65.87
C ASP A 739 0.89 1.28 65.73
N SER A 740 1.88 1.82 65.14
CA SER A 740 3.22 2.16 65.53
C SER A 740 4.39 1.27 65.09
N MET A 741 5.31 2.03 64.45
CA MET A 741 6.78 2.00 64.51
C MET A 741 7.54 0.69 64.54
N ALA A 742 8.40 0.49 63.54
CA ALA A 742 9.83 0.53 63.78
C ALA A 742 10.65 0.25 62.47
N THR A 743 11.62 1.08 62.29
CA THR A 743 12.82 1.08 61.43
C THR A 743 13.47 -0.25 61.17
N ALA A 744 13.88 -0.47 59.90
CA ALA A 744 15.23 -0.97 59.53
C ALA A 744 15.48 -0.99 58.01
N THR A 745 16.46 -0.21 57.63
CA THR A 745 17.55 -0.43 56.63
C THR A 745 17.26 -1.13 55.29
N HIS A 746 17.63 -0.41 54.24
CA HIS A 746 17.91 -0.80 52.84
C HIS A 746 18.83 -2.05 52.70
N PRO A 747 18.79 -2.80 51.58
CA PRO A 747 19.48 -2.34 50.36
C PRO A 747 18.78 -2.66 49.06
N ASP A 748 19.12 -1.85 48.05
CA ASP A 748 19.12 -1.93 46.60
C ASP A 748 18.58 -3.22 45.95
N ASN A 749 17.58 -3.03 45.06
CA ASN A 749 17.46 -3.82 43.85
C ASN A 749 16.74 -3.03 42.76
N GLU A 750 17.52 -2.55 41.79
CA GLU A 750 17.06 -2.13 40.49
C GLU A 750 16.39 -3.32 39.76
N GLN A 751 15.09 -3.26 39.56
CA GLN A 751 14.43 -4.15 38.62
C GLN A 751 14.17 -3.41 37.30
N HIS A 752 15.06 -3.66 36.35
CA HIS A 752 14.80 -3.48 34.93
C HIS A 752 13.61 -4.35 34.50
N VAL A 753 12.55 -3.72 34.08
CA VAL A 753 11.44 -4.35 33.36
C VAL A 753 11.94 -4.66 31.95
N LYS A 754 12.32 -5.92 31.70
CA LYS A 754 12.58 -6.46 30.38
C LYS A 754 11.24 -6.77 29.71
N TYR A 755 10.98 -6.14 28.60
CA TYR A 755 9.97 -6.62 27.64
C TYR A 755 10.45 -7.93 27.01
N ASP A 756 9.77 -9.02 27.30
CA ASP A 756 9.98 -10.31 26.66
C ASP A 756 9.53 -10.25 25.20
N GLN A 757 10.50 -10.25 24.30
CA GLN A 757 10.30 -10.69 22.93
C GLN A 757 10.27 -12.21 22.94
N HIS A 758 9.11 -12.81 22.76
CA HIS A 758 9.02 -14.25 22.53
C HIS A 758 9.64 -14.63 21.19
N TYR A 759 10.89 -15.04 21.26
CA TYR A 759 11.53 -15.85 20.23
C TYR A 759 11.09 -17.30 20.42
N TYR A 760 10.50 -17.91 19.40
CA TYR A 760 10.26 -19.34 19.35
C TYR A 760 11.56 -20.05 18.94
N PRO A 761 12.00 -21.07 19.68
CA PRO A 761 13.12 -21.92 19.25
C PRO A 761 12.65 -22.87 18.15
N PRO A 762 13.52 -23.26 17.21
CA PRO A 762 13.20 -24.27 16.21
C PRO A 762 13.13 -25.66 16.87
N SER A 763 12.16 -26.45 16.43
CA SER A 763 11.97 -27.86 16.85
C SER A 763 13.18 -28.70 16.51
N PRO A 764 13.56 -29.68 17.36
CA PRO A 764 14.73 -30.49 17.15
C PRO A 764 14.52 -31.54 16.04
N MET A 765 15.38 -31.51 15.04
CA MET A 765 15.53 -32.62 14.09
C MET A 765 16.06 -33.85 14.81
N HIS A 766 15.41 -34.98 14.65
CA HIS A 766 15.90 -36.31 14.99
C HIS A 766 17.18 -36.62 14.21
N SER A 767 18.27 -36.82 14.92
CA SER A 767 19.51 -37.38 14.40
C SER A 767 19.49 -38.90 14.52
N ASP A 768 19.44 -39.60 13.41
CA ASP A 768 19.84 -41.01 13.35
C ASP A 768 21.36 -41.11 13.21
N ASN A 769 21.93 -41.73 14.24
CA ASN A 769 23.31 -42.13 14.35
C ASN A 769 23.62 -43.31 13.41
N ARG A 770 24.62 -43.20 12.54
CA ARG A 770 25.48 -44.33 12.18
C ARG A 770 26.94 -43.89 12.04
N SER A 771 27.73 -44.46 12.89
CA SER A 771 29.17 -44.44 13.04
C SER A 771 29.94 -45.00 11.85
N LEU A 772 31.17 -44.53 11.67
CA LEU A 772 32.47 -45.18 11.35
C LEU A 772 33.35 -44.06 10.74
N GLY A 773 34.54 -43.67 11.20
CA GLY A 773 35.59 -44.34 11.85
C GLY A 773 36.90 -43.69 11.37
N SER A 774 37.82 -43.35 12.32
CA SER A 774 39.28 -43.17 12.19
C SER A 774 39.83 -42.10 11.22
N GLY A 775 40.69 -41.20 11.56
CA GLY A 775 41.84 -41.18 12.38
C GLY A 775 42.76 -39.98 12.03
N SER A 776 43.63 -39.64 12.97
CA SER A 776 44.89 -38.93 12.98
C SER A 776 44.84 -37.39 13.03
N GLU A 777 45.07 -36.82 14.19
CA GLU A 777 46.34 -36.31 14.81
C GLU A 777 47.19 -35.39 13.96
N ALA A 778 47.31 -34.14 14.43
CA ALA A 778 48.57 -33.44 14.72
C ALA A 778 48.26 -31.96 15.09
N THR A 779 48.34 -31.62 16.34
CA THR A 779 49.37 -30.93 17.16
C THR A 779 49.74 -29.50 16.81
N PHE A 780 49.43 -28.63 17.81
CA PHE A 780 50.22 -27.54 18.45
C PHE A 780 50.90 -26.48 17.60
N HIS A 781 50.63 -25.21 17.90
CA HIS A 781 51.55 -24.32 18.65
C HIS A 781 50.94 -22.96 19.03
N ASP A 782 51.07 -22.66 20.28
CA ASP A 782 51.21 -21.57 21.17
C ASP A 782 51.47 -20.14 20.66
N HIS A 783 50.97 -19.23 21.51
CA HIS A 783 51.11 -17.82 21.76
C HIS A 783 52.50 -17.20 21.56
N PRO A 784 52.66 -15.84 21.54
CA PRO A 784 52.56 -15.08 22.79
C PRO A 784 52.03 -13.61 22.71
N HIS A 785 51.73 -13.13 23.93
CA HIS A 785 51.50 -11.80 24.47
C HIS A 785 52.39 -10.67 23.94
N SER A 786 51.85 -9.44 23.89
CA SER A 786 52.45 -8.27 24.52
C SER A 786 51.46 -7.14 24.81
N GLN A 787 51.52 -6.75 26.01
CA GLN A 787 51.11 -5.64 26.82
C GLN A 787 51.67 -4.27 26.38
N TYR A 788 51.11 -3.27 27.02
CA TYR A 788 51.46 -1.83 27.28
C TYR A 788 50.54 -0.85 26.49
N GLY A 789 49.96 0.17 27.06
CA GLY A 789 50.11 0.75 28.37
C GLY A 789 49.16 1.96 28.50
N ALA A 790 48.72 2.17 29.68
CA ALA A 790 47.92 3.29 30.13
C ALA A 790 48.69 4.58 30.17
N ILE A 791 48.08 5.71 29.86
CA ILE A 791 48.50 7.03 30.33
C ILE A 791 47.30 7.77 30.88
N HIS A 792 47.37 8.03 32.20
CA HIS A 792 46.60 9.00 32.97
C HIS A 792 47.10 10.42 32.72
N ALA A 793 46.18 11.39 32.69
CA ALA A 793 46.31 12.77 33.20
C ALA A 793 44.91 13.38 33.16
N ASP A 794 44.30 13.61 34.15
CA ASP A 794 44.16 14.39 35.41
C ASP A 794 43.83 15.87 35.12
N LEU A 795 42.68 16.25 35.67
CA LEU A 795 42.27 17.51 36.33
C LEU A 795 42.32 18.85 35.59
N SER A 796 41.16 19.52 35.46
CA SER A 796 40.78 20.62 36.32
C SER A 796 39.51 21.35 35.83
N THR A 797 38.52 21.39 36.69
CA THR A 797 37.44 22.39 36.70
C THR A 797 37.97 23.76 37.12
N PRO A 798 37.31 24.89 36.80
CA PRO A 798 36.86 25.78 37.84
C PRO A 798 35.40 26.27 37.73
N GLU A 799 34.83 26.25 38.90
CA GLU A 799 33.86 27.04 39.61
C GLU A 799 33.14 28.22 38.92
N VAL A 800 31.88 28.16 39.07
CA VAL A 800 30.77 29.09 39.48
C VAL A 800 31.12 30.55 39.67
N ALA A 801 30.39 31.44 39.01
CA ALA A 801 29.95 32.72 39.55
C ALA A 801 28.54 33.07 39.03
N ALA A 802 27.59 33.06 39.93
CA ALA A 802 26.28 33.64 39.81
C ALA A 802 26.37 35.18 39.95
N LEU A 803 25.61 35.89 39.13
CA LEU A 803 25.13 37.25 39.46
C LEU A 803 23.78 37.50 38.77
N HIS A 804 22.75 37.65 39.55
CA HIS A 804 21.46 38.28 39.29
C HIS A 804 21.54 39.77 39.68
N PRO A 805 20.47 40.61 39.54
CA PRO A 805 19.95 41.28 38.32
C PRO A 805 19.92 42.80 38.49
N SER A 806 19.65 43.56 37.46
CA SER A 806 19.20 44.96 37.61
C SER A 806 18.32 45.40 36.44
N HIS A 807 17.14 45.78 36.75
CA HIS A 807 16.15 46.56 35.97
C HIS A 807 16.45 48.07 36.02
N PRO A 808 15.63 48.98 35.37
CA PRO A 808 15.78 49.60 34.05
C PRO A 808 16.11 51.13 34.14
N PRO A 809 16.03 51.91 33.06
CA PRO A 809 15.08 53.01 33.07
C PRO A 809 14.39 53.36 31.71
N SER A 810 13.13 53.64 31.85
CA SER A 810 12.20 54.69 31.33
C SER A 810 12.52 55.48 30.08
N SER A 811 11.46 55.54 29.31
CA SER A 811 11.08 56.39 28.12
C SER A 811 11.36 57.90 28.22
N PRO A 812 11.28 58.64 27.02
CA PRO A 812 10.02 59.30 26.74
C PRO A 812 9.62 59.34 25.24
N GLY A 813 8.30 59.34 24.96
CA GLY A 813 7.70 59.86 23.74
C GLY A 813 7.67 61.43 23.76
N PRO A 814 7.02 62.14 22.82
CA PRO A 814 5.84 61.79 22.00
C PRO A 814 5.89 62.38 20.54
N GLY A 815 4.86 62.14 19.73
CA GLY A 815 4.62 62.96 18.54
C GLY A 815 3.69 62.31 17.54
N SER A 816 2.37 62.49 17.72
CA SER A 816 1.39 62.43 16.62
C SER A 816 1.36 63.78 15.90
N PRO A 817 0.93 63.77 14.61
CA PRO A 817 -0.42 64.31 14.41
C PRO A 817 -1.27 63.58 13.35
N ASN A 818 -2.55 63.58 13.63
CA ASN A 818 -3.72 63.46 12.79
C ASN A 818 -3.63 63.90 11.36
N PHE A 819 -4.30 63.16 10.43
CA PHE A 819 -5.22 63.72 9.44
C PHE A 819 -6.18 62.65 8.93
N SER A 820 -7.44 62.83 9.12
CA SER A 820 -8.63 62.33 8.38
C SER A 820 -9.21 63.49 7.61
N PRO A 821 -10.25 63.37 6.77
CA PRO A 821 -10.85 62.26 5.99
C PRO A 821 -11.22 62.66 4.52
N SER A 822 -11.95 61.79 3.85
CA SER A 822 -12.86 61.97 2.71
C SER A 822 -12.34 61.64 1.31
N GLN A 823 -12.92 60.67 0.63
CA GLN A 823 -14.04 60.87 -0.32
C GLN A 823 -14.53 59.51 -0.88
N ARG A 824 -15.83 59.38 -0.95
CA ARG A 824 -16.63 58.36 -1.62
C ARG A 824 -16.40 58.38 -3.13
N TYR A 825 -16.44 57.22 -3.78
CA TYR A 825 -17.16 57.04 -5.04
C TYR A 825 -17.73 55.66 -5.16
N THR A 826 -19.01 55.59 -5.34
CA THR A 826 -19.91 54.56 -5.80
C THR A 826 -19.54 54.07 -7.19
N ASP A 827 -19.71 52.76 -7.49
CA ASP A 827 -20.50 52.25 -8.61
C ASP A 827 -20.50 50.73 -8.64
N LEU A 828 -21.70 50.21 -8.45
CA LEU A 828 -22.13 48.87 -8.85
C LEU A 828 -22.82 48.97 -10.21
N PRO A 829 -22.79 47.97 -11.06
CA PRO A 829 -23.96 47.59 -11.82
C PRO A 829 -24.25 46.07 -11.79
N PRO A 830 -25.35 45.58 -12.42
CA PRO A 830 -26.46 45.02 -11.69
C PRO A 830 -26.64 43.51 -11.89
N GLN A 831 -27.41 42.91 -10.99
CA GLN A 831 -27.98 41.56 -11.04
C GLN A 831 -28.83 41.32 -12.29
N HIS A 832 -28.64 40.13 -12.93
CA HIS A 832 -29.68 39.54 -13.76
C HIS A 832 -30.27 38.33 -13.03
N GLN A 833 -31.52 38.48 -12.63
CA GLN A 833 -32.46 37.43 -12.31
C GLN A 833 -32.80 36.66 -13.59
N TYR A 834 -32.89 35.35 -13.49
CA TYR A 834 -33.68 34.52 -14.39
C TYR A 834 -34.65 33.64 -13.62
N HIS A 835 -35.90 33.82 -14.04
CA HIS A 835 -37.11 33.18 -13.56
C HIS A 835 -37.15 31.68 -13.83
N ASP A 836 -37.77 30.97 -12.91
CA ASP A 836 -38.43 29.67 -13.07
C ASP A 836 -39.47 29.68 -14.20
N GLN A 837 -39.57 28.59 -14.94
CA GLN A 837 -40.80 27.78 -15.05
C GLN A 837 -40.64 26.62 -16.05
N PRO A 838 -41.45 25.55 -15.94
CA PRO A 838 -41.13 24.18 -16.36
C PRO A 838 -41.91 23.72 -17.61
N ARG A 839 -41.61 22.50 -18.07
CA ARG A 839 -42.40 21.51 -18.87
C ARG A 839 -41.65 21.08 -20.15
N HIS A 840 -41.36 19.90 -20.28
CA HIS A 840 -42.00 18.60 -20.65
C HIS A 840 -40.96 17.48 -20.59
#